data_5e6ec88c2c687b32a9f0c9ccb23b1799
#
_entry.id   5e6ec88c2c687b32a9f0c9ccb23b1799
#
_cell.length_a   1.000
_cell.length_b   1.000
_cell.length_c   1.000
_cell.angle_alpha   90.00
_cell.angle_beta   90.00
_cell.angle_gamma   90.00
#
_symmetry.space_group_name_H-M   'P 1'
#
loop_
_entity.id
_entity.type
_entity.pdbx_description
1 polymer ?
#
loop_
_entity_poly.entity_id
_entity_poly.type
_entity_poly.pdbx_seq_one_letter_code
_entity_poly.pdbx_strand_id
1 'polypeptide(L)'
;MKRFFLTFIIFFSLVYAYANTIVIQGEIIDKKSGIPLSGVNVSTSNNKAQKTITGLNGSFTLKVESLPVELTINYVGYKTLKYIVNKQNNNTIVIEATVEDLKEVQVNSSLEKNNDILARNIEKNAASISNIVSAKAIELSPDFNVANVIQRISGVTLERTSNGDAQYATLRGMDKRYNYTLVNGIKIPSPDNKNRFIPLDIFPSDMLARLEVTKSLTADMEGDGIGGAINMVMKDAPSVKSFSINTSTGYNSLYIDRQFLSYNKDAVNLKSPFESYSNLYAAKPRDFANGLTKITSNKPAPNFFINSSFGNRIFRKKLGYMVGLSYQNSFRGGDITNYGSSISTSDASNLPVVTGKSDRTFSDQQSRLGVHGKLDYIISEKNKIQWYNAYLDFKNHQIRDTRGVDYSIGYDPSNGNYNVSYSTRFRYTHQNIYNSTVIGDHLLMNSKIKFDWTLAYSKAFNEIPENTTVNTVSTVRNNIENQVSVVTLGGQSVRWEHNTDEDVSGKFNFISTVNLNKGTLEIATGGLYRDKQRANFFNEYDLRPFDDNKAVGQKNNLIKGVDWKDYSEIKFTVYNPYGSTGDPLNYNASEIITAGYLQTKLLKENFQLNTGVRVENTNQGYNLLNPVAGVKNIGEQVYTDVLPSIHLKYLLNENKNLRVSYSRSINRPSFFEIVPYKIINEEFTEMGNPDLKHTVADNFDIRYEIFPKPAEQFLIGIFYKNINNPIETGIVDQGQRSFFTPTNFGIAKNYGLELDITKYFFNFGIKFNYTYTNSSITTSKVYYELNTDPNSSVRNVLKTGSQTRQLNGQAANLANLTFIYKNIKNIIDFQIAAVYTGDKLFAVSRFLNNDTWQSSFVQLDASLEKKVKKATLFIKSNNLLNTPVSLYFKKYNKVNETISGYEKFNNGTLLRKDLNGINIQLGFKFKI
;
A
#
# COMPACT_ATOMS: atom_id res chain seq x y z
N MET A 1 17.24 48.64 32.09
CA MET A 1 16.60 47.32 32.27
C MET A 1 15.96 47.11 33.66
N LYS A 2 16.18 47.93 34.66
CA LYS A 2 15.48 47.79 36.01
C LYS A 2 14.18 48.56 36.14
N ARG A 3 13.80 49.43 35.21
CA ARG A 3 12.48 50.18 35.26
C ARG A 3 11.38 49.51 34.39
N PHE A 4 11.72 48.54 33.58
CA PHE A 4 10.73 47.80 32.77
C PHE A 4 10.14 46.56 33.52
N PHE A 5 10.81 46.11 34.58
CA PHE A 5 10.36 44.95 35.36
C PHE A 5 9.38 45.33 36.48
N LEU A 6 9.37 46.60 36.91
CA LEU A 6 8.45 47.05 37.96
C LEU A 6 7.04 47.40 37.45
N THR A 7 6.95 47.80 36.17
CA THR A 7 5.64 48.12 35.54
C THR A 7 4.89 46.87 35.12
N PHE A 8 5.57 45.72 34.93
CA PHE A 8 4.95 44.43 34.58
C PHE A 8 4.34 43.69 35.82
N ILE A 9 4.82 43.99 37.02
CA ILE A 9 4.32 43.39 38.29
C ILE A 9 3.08 44.13 38.81
N ILE A 10 2.89 45.40 38.48
CA ILE A 10 1.74 46.19 38.91
C ILE A 10 0.51 45.93 38.02
N PHE A 11 0.67 45.43 36.78
CA PHE A 11 -0.46 45.11 35.91
C PHE A 11 -1.04 43.69 36.14
N PHE A 12 -0.41 42.89 37.03
CA PHE A 12 -0.90 41.52 37.33
C PHE A 12 -1.60 41.41 38.67
N SER A 13 -1.78 42.50 39.42
CA SER A 13 -2.39 42.47 40.78
C SER A 13 -3.77 43.08 40.88
N LEU A 14 -4.46 43.33 39.76
CA LEU A 14 -5.86 43.79 39.82
C LEU A 14 -6.75 42.86 38.95
N VAL A 15 -7.70 42.24 39.68
CA VAL A 15 -8.85 41.43 39.26
C VAL A 15 -8.64 39.89 39.44
N TYR A 16 -8.58 39.46 40.68
CA TYR A 16 -9.19 38.22 41.11
C TYR A 16 -10.55 38.51 41.79
N ALA A 17 -11.56 38.70 40.98
CA ALA A 17 -12.93 38.46 41.43
C ALA A 17 -13.16 36.94 41.39
N TYR A 18 -13.12 36.25 42.51
CA TYR A 18 -13.51 34.85 42.65
C TYR A 18 -15.03 34.76 42.42
N ALA A 19 -15.46 34.54 41.20
CA ALA A 19 -16.76 33.93 40.97
C ALA A 19 -16.57 32.42 41.29
N ASN A 20 -17.24 31.93 42.32
CA ASN A 20 -17.30 30.50 42.65
C ASN A 20 -18.02 29.77 41.51
N THR A 21 -17.26 29.34 40.49
CA THR A 21 -17.81 28.57 39.40
C THR A 21 -17.72 27.09 39.73
N ILE A 22 -18.85 26.42 39.77
CA ILE A 22 -18.96 24.97 39.94
C ILE A 22 -18.73 24.32 38.59
N VAL A 23 -17.88 23.31 38.52
CA VAL A 23 -17.61 22.52 37.29
C VAL A 23 -18.43 21.25 37.35
N ILE A 24 -19.37 21.08 36.41
CA ILE A 24 -20.12 19.83 36.25
C ILE A 24 -19.51 18.98 35.13
N GLN A 25 -19.47 17.67 35.37
CA GLN A 25 -18.99 16.69 34.40
C GLN A 25 -20.05 15.61 34.19
N GLY A 26 -20.19 15.16 32.96
CA GLY A 26 -21.16 14.14 32.59
C GLY A 26 -20.86 13.52 31.23
N GLU A 27 -21.69 12.56 30.88
CA GLU A 27 -21.64 11.84 29.62
C GLU A 27 -23.04 11.80 29.01
N ILE A 28 -23.16 12.01 27.70
CA ILE A 28 -24.43 11.93 26.98
C ILE A 28 -24.42 10.67 26.10
N ILE A 29 -25.43 9.82 26.27
CA ILE A 29 -25.59 8.56 25.56
C ILE A 29 -26.95 8.49 24.83
N ASP A 30 -26.99 7.74 23.75
CA ASP A 30 -28.22 7.43 23.05
C ASP A 30 -29.05 6.38 23.81
N LYS A 31 -30.35 6.61 23.91
CA LYS A 31 -31.28 5.76 24.68
C LYS A 31 -31.38 4.32 24.11
N LYS A 32 -31.37 4.17 22.82
CA LYS A 32 -31.60 2.88 22.13
C LYS A 32 -30.33 2.05 22.02
N SER A 33 -29.19 2.69 21.74
CA SER A 33 -27.92 2.00 21.48
C SER A 33 -26.97 2.00 22.68
N GLY A 34 -27.22 2.85 23.72
CA GLY A 34 -26.27 3.08 24.82
C GLY A 34 -24.97 3.76 24.40
N ILE A 35 -24.89 4.22 23.16
CA ILE A 35 -23.67 4.80 22.57
C ILE A 35 -23.49 6.25 23.03
N PRO A 36 -22.33 6.64 23.59
CA PRO A 36 -22.03 8.03 23.88
C PRO A 36 -22.03 8.89 22.61
N LEU A 37 -22.66 10.06 22.70
CA LEU A 37 -22.88 10.95 21.58
C LEU A 37 -21.87 12.09 21.59
N SER A 38 -21.03 12.14 20.57
CA SER A 38 -20.04 13.20 20.34
C SER A 38 -20.67 14.38 19.61
N GLY A 39 -20.30 15.61 20.00
CA GLY A 39 -20.78 16.82 19.31
C GLY A 39 -22.17 17.31 19.77
N VAL A 40 -22.71 16.77 20.87
CA VAL A 40 -23.96 17.22 21.45
C VAL A 40 -23.77 18.60 22.10
N ASN A 41 -24.63 19.55 21.77
CA ASN A 41 -24.65 20.87 22.43
C ASN A 41 -25.30 20.77 23.79
N VAL A 42 -24.58 21.19 24.81
CA VAL A 42 -25.03 21.26 26.20
C VAL A 42 -24.95 22.72 26.65
N SER A 43 -26.06 23.31 27.05
CA SER A 43 -26.14 24.69 27.52
C SER A 43 -27.02 24.78 28.76
N THR A 44 -26.80 25.79 29.60
CA THR A 44 -27.74 26.08 30.73
C THR A 44 -29.03 26.70 30.17
N SER A 45 -30.20 26.30 30.70
CA SER A 45 -31.48 26.79 30.22
C SER A 45 -31.66 28.29 30.47
N ASN A 46 -31.05 28.82 31.54
CA ASN A 46 -31.18 30.21 31.94
C ASN A 46 -30.13 31.15 31.31
N ASN A 47 -28.97 30.63 30.87
CA ASN A 47 -27.93 31.44 30.30
C ASN A 47 -27.26 30.68 29.12
N LYS A 48 -27.70 30.97 27.89
CA LYS A 48 -27.18 30.36 26.67
C LYS A 48 -25.69 30.66 26.40
N ALA A 49 -25.07 31.59 27.13
CA ALA A 49 -23.63 31.84 27.03
C ALA A 49 -22.80 30.74 27.73
N GLN A 50 -23.37 30.05 28.72
CA GLN A 50 -22.74 28.89 29.36
C GLN A 50 -23.10 27.63 28.56
N LYS A 51 -22.22 27.26 27.64
CA LYS A 51 -22.40 26.11 26.75
C LYS A 51 -21.12 25.36 26.53
N THR A 52 -21.25 24.08 26.26
CA THR A 52 -20.17 23.17 25.87
C THR A 52 -20.66 22.17 24.82
N ILE A 53 -19.75 21.43 24.24
CA ILE A 53 -20.05 20.34 23.27
C ILE A 53 -19.41 19.07 23.80
N THR A 54 -20.11 17.94 23.69
CA THR A 54 -19.56 16.64 24.12
C THR A 54 -18.34 16.25 23.29
N GLY A 55 -17.33 15.69 23.96
CA GLY A 55 -16.13 15.12 23.36
C GLY A 55 -16.41 13.83 22.57
N LEU A 56 -15.38 13.26 21.99
CA LEU A 56 -15.45 12.02 21.18
C LEU A 56 -16.06 10.83 21.95
N ASN A 57 -15.92 10.83 23.26
CA ASN A 57 -16.45 9.81 24.16
C ASN A 57 -17.79 10.21 24.82
N GLY A 58 -18.50 11.21 24.26
CA GLY A 58 -19.76 11.70 24.80
C GLY A 58 -19.63 12.52 26.10
N SER A 59 -18.43 12.67 26.66
CA SER A 59 -18.23 13.41 27.89
C SER A 59 -18.28 14.92 27.66
N PHE A 60 -18.80 15.65 28.65
CA PHE A 60 -18.79 17.11 28.66
C PHE A 60 -18.33 17.64 30.03
N THR A 61 -17.80 18.86 29.97
CA THR A 61 -17.45 19.63 31.14
C THR A 61 -18.04 21.04 30.96
N LEU A 62 -18.86 21.50 31.91
CA LEU A 62 -19.52 22.79 31.83
C LEU A 62 -19.33 23.56 33.18
N LYS A 63 -18.97 24.82 33.11
CA LYS A 63 -18.89 25.70 34.26
C LYS A 63 -20.24 26.33 34.48
N VAL A 64 -20.78 26.24 35.72
CA VAL A 64 -22.08 26.79 36.11
C VAL A 64 -21.94 27.60 37.40
N GLU A 65 -22.91 28.46 37.69
CA GLU A 65 -22.85 29.36 38.84
C GLU A 65 -23.37 28.69 40.13
N SER A 66 -24.33 27.76 39.99
CA SER A 66 -24.92 27.05 41.13
C SER A 66 -25.52 25.71 40.74
N LEU A 67 -25.71 24.82 41.71
CA LEU A 67 -26.52 23.60 41.60
C LEU A 67 -27.75 23.72 42.51
N PRO A 68 -28.89 23.14 42.13
CA PRO A 68 -29.16 22.41 40.87
C PRO A 68 -29.24 23.36 39.66
N VAL A 69 -28.83 22.83 38.47
CA VAL A 69 -28.87 23.55 37.19
C VAL A 69 -29.62 22.77 36.12
N GLU A 70 -30.52 23.42 35.41
CA GLU A 70 -31.21 22.84 34.27
C GLU A 70 -30.36 23.02 33.02
N LEU A 71 -29.99 21.89 32.36
CA LEU A 71 -29.28 21.85 31.10
C LEU A 71 -30.27 21.64 29.97
N THR A 72 -30.08 22.39 28.90
CA THR A 72 -30.71 22.13 27.60
C THR A 72 -29.72 21.41 26.68
N ILE A 73 -30.08 20.19 26.29
CA ILE A 73 -29.26 19.28 25.51
C ILE A 73 -29.88 19.21 24.12
N ASN A 74 -29.09 19.57 23.10
CA ASN A 74 -29.53 19.66 21.72
C ASN A 74 -28.60 18.93 20.82
N TYR A 75 -29.14 17.98 20.03
CA TYR A 75 -28.38 17.23 19.05
C TYR A 75 -29.22 16.97 17.81
N VAL A 76 -28.62 17.09 16.62
CA VAL A 76 -29.33 16.92 15.35
C VAL A 76 -29.85 15.49 15.24
N GLY A 77 -31.19 15.34 15.08
CA GLY A 77 -31.84 14.03 15.00
C GLY A 77 -32.30 13.47 16.35
N TYR A 78 -32.19 14.24 17.44
CA TYR A 78 -32.66 13.87 18.78
C TYR A 78 -33.67 14.87 19.32
N LYS A 79 -34.55 14.38 20.19
CA LYS A 79 -35.46 15.27 20.95
C LYS A 79 -34.64 16.17 21.88
N THR A 80 -34.88 17.46 21.85
CA THR A 80 -34.27 18.39 22.81
C THR A 80 -34.66 17.95 24.21
N LEU A 81 -33.68 17.69 25.06
CA LEU A 81 -33.89 17.27 26.46
C LEU A 81 -33.53 18.42 27.40
N LYS A 82 -34.42 18.69 28.37
CA LYS A 82 -34.10 19.47 29.54
C LYS A 82 -33.80 18.54 30.70
N TYR A 83 -32.64 18.68 31.32
CA TYR A 83 -32.15 17.79 32.35
C TYR A 83 -31.60 18.55 33.54
N ILE A 84 -32.08 18.23 34.76
CA ILE A 84 -31.63 18.90 35.97
C ILE A 84 -30.44 18.13 36.54
N VAL A 85 -29.31 18.81 36.68
CA VAL A 85 -28.08 18.28 37.26
C VAL A 85 -27.98 18.73 38.71
N ASN A 86 -27.95 17.75 39.62
CA ASN A 86 -27.84 17.95 41.05
C ASN A 86 -26.44 17.65 41.62
N LYS A 87 -25.55 17.06 40.84
CA LYS A 87 -24.22 16.60 41.24
C LYS A 87 -23.13 17.14 40.30
N GLN A 88 -21.94 17.38 40.83
CA GLN A 88 -20.81 17.86 40.04
C GLN A 88 -20.27 16.82 39.05
N ASN A 89 -20.24 15.56 39.45
CA ASN A 89 -19.62 14.48 38.68
C ASN A 89 -20.59 13.31 38.46
N ASN A 90 -20.24 12.43 37.48
CA ASN A 90 -20.97 11.20 37.15
C ASN A 90 -22.41 11.39 36.67
N ASN A 91 -22.68 12.46 35.89
CA ASN A 91 -23.98 12.67 35.26
C ASN A 91 -24.05 11.91 33.92
N THR A 92 -24.73 10.77 33.90
CA THR A 92 -25.03 10.05 32.62
C THR A 92 -26.40 10.53 32.16
N ILE A 93 -26.42 11.23 31.02
CA ILE A 93 -27.63 11.80 30.46
C ILE A 93 -28.00 11.02 29.21
N VAL A 94 -29.23 10.51 29.19
CA VAL A 94 -29.74 9.67 28.10
C VAL A 94 -30.64 10.51 27.22
N ILE A 95 -30.31 10.65 25.91
CA ILE A 95 -31.19 11.35 24.98
C ILE A 95 -31.80 10.37 23.96
N GLU A 96 -32.99 10.69 23.48
CA GLU A 96 -33.78 9.87 22.58
C GLU A 96 -33.85 10.49 21.22
N ALA A 97 -33.55 9.66 20.17
CA ALA A 97 -33.69 10.07 18.79
C ALA A 97 -35.18 10.46 18.50
N THR A 98 -35.38 11.48 17.67
CA THR A 98 -36.72 11.87 17.22
C THR A 98 -37.26 10.77 16.33
N VAL A 99 -38.24 10.00 16.84
CA VAL A 99 -38.96 8.98 16.08
C VAL A 99 -40.12 9.69 15.36
N GLU A 100 -39.89 10.11 14.10
CA GLU A 100 -41.01 10.00 13.16
C GLU A 100 -41.03 8.52 12.73
N ASP A 101 -42.19 7.89 12.84
CA ASP A 101 -42.46 6.49 12.50
C ASP A 101 -41.86 6.11 11.14
N LEU A 102 -40.63 5.65 11.13
CA LEU A 102 -40.04 4.92 10.03
C LEU A 102 -39.80 3.50 10.56
N LYS A 103 -40.78 2.60 10.30
CA LYS A 103 -40.52 1.16 10.25
C LYS A 103 -39.19 0.96 9.55
N GLU A 104 -38.29 0.36 10.27
CA GLU A 104 -36.97 -0.17 9.94
C GLU A 104 -36.43 0.06 8.51
N VAL A 105 -36.36 1.32 8.10
CA VAL A 105 -35.47 1.75 7.03
C VAL A 105 -34.19 2.13 7.75
N GLN A 106 -33.09 1.40 7.44
CA GLN A 106 -31.76 1.83 7.82
C GLN A 106 -31.52 3.26 7.34
N VAL A 107 -31.87 4.26 8.11
CA VAL A 107 -31.43 5.64 7.92
C VAL A 107 -29.97 5.69 8.34
N ASN A 108 -29.13 5.16 7.47
CA ASN A 108 -27.71 5.40 7.54
C ASN A 108 -27.44 6.81 7.08
N SER A 109 -27.49 7.79 8.01
CA SER A 109 -27.01 9.12 7.68
C SER A 109 -25.53 9.03 7.29
N SER A 110 -25.13 9.66 6.20
CA SER A 110 -23.74 9.64 5.69
C SER A 110 -22.74 10.21 6.72
N LEU A 111 -23.19 11.01 7.67
CA LEU A 111 -22.41 11.57 8.78
C LEU A 111 -22.09 10.51 9.85
N GLU A 112 -22.98 9.57 10.12
CA GLU A 112 -22.73 8.48 11.08
C GLU A 112 -21.80 7.41 10.52
N LYS A 113 -21.86 7.16 9.20
CA LYS A 113 -20.98 6.17 8.54
C LYS A 113 -19.49 6.56 8.56
N ASN A 114 -19.17 7.81 8.83
CA ASN A 114 -17.83 8.37 8.71
C ASN A 114 -17.09 8.58 10.03
N ASN A 115 -17.60 8.13 11.16
CA ASN A 115 -16.97 8.35 12.45
C ASN A 115 -16.28 7.09 13.00
N ASP A 116 -15.35 7.27 13.94
CA ASP A 116 -14.61 6.17 14.57
C ASP A 116 -15.53 5.21 15.35
N ILE A 117 -16.67 5.69 15.85
CA ILE A 117 -17.68 4.89 16.58
C ILE A 117 -18.27 3.83 15.65
N LEU A 118 -18.65 4.21 14.43
CA LEU A 118 -19.18 3.25 13.46
C LEU A 118 -18.13 2.22 13.07
N ALA A 119 -16.89 2.64 12.85
CA ALA A 119 -15.78 1.73 12.54
C ALA A 119 -15.59 0.69 13.65
N ARG A 120 -15.60 1.14 14.94
CA ARG A 120 -15.50 0.21 16.08
C ARG A 120 -16.70 -0.71 16.18
N ASN A 121 -17.93 -0.24 15.91
CA ASN A 121 -19.13 -1.06 15.92
C ASN A 121 -19.10 -2.14 14.82
N ILE A 122 -18.66 -1.79 13.62
CA ILE A 122 -18.50 -2.78 12.53
C ILE A 122 -17.46 -3.84 12.94
N GLU A 123 -16.32 -3.43 13.52
CA GLU A 123 -15.26 -4.33 13.98
C GLU A 123 -15.75 -5.24 15.11
N LYS A 124 -16.43 -4.68 16.14
CA LYS A 124 -17.04 -5.44 17.26
C LYS A 124 -18.04 -6.47 16.78
N ASN A 125 -18.85 -6.14 15.76
CA ASN A 125 -19.94 -7.00 15.27
C ASN A 125 -19.53 -7.90 14.10
N ALA A 126 -18.35 -7.72 13.51
CA ALA A 126 -17.85 -8.56 12.43
C ALA A 126 -17.88 -10.05 12.82
N ALA A 127 -18.17 -10.93 11.85
CA ALA A 127 -18.10 -12.38 12.04
C ALA A 127 -16.64 -12.86 12.12
N SER A 128 -15.75 -12.22 11.36
CA SER A 128 -14.32 -12.52 11.27
C SER A 128 -13.46 -11.52 12.03
N ILE A 129 -12.17 -11.81 12.17
CA ILE A 129 -11.18 -10.90 12.75
C ILE A 129 -10.85 -9.83 11.72
N SER A 130 -11.27 -8.59 12.00
CA SER A 130 -11.11 -7.44 11.11
C SER A 130 -10.60 -6.21 11.86
N ASN A 131 -9.93 -5.30 11.14
CA ASN A 131 -9.57 -3.96 11.61
C ASN A 131 -10.09 -2.92 10.61
N ILE A 132 -10.66 -1.83 11.12
CA ILE A 132 -11.34 -0.83 10.29
C ILE A 132 -10.80 0.57 10.58
N VAL A 133 -10.40 1.28 9.52
CA VAL A 133 -10.05 2.70 9.56
C VAL A 133 -11.22 3.53 9.05
N SER A 134 -11.71 4.45 9.86
CA SER A 134 -12.84 5.32 9.51
C SER A 134 -12.42 6.43 8.54
N ALA A 135 -13.39 6.99 7.79
CA ALA A 135 -13.15 8.18 6.95
C ALA A 135 -12.57 9.34 7.77
N LYS A 136 -13.00 9.53 9.03
CA LYS A 136 -12.48 10.60 9.88
C LYS A 136 -11.02 10.38 10.26
N ALA A 137 -10.63 9.16 10.56
CA ALA A 137 -9.23 8.80 10.81
C ALA A 137 -8.36 9.00 9.57
N ILE A 138 -8.89 8.66 8.37
CA ILE A 138 -8.22 8.91 7.07
C ILE A 138 -8.05 10.41 6.82
N GLU A 139 -9.08 11.21 7.05
CA GLU A 139 -9.07 12.66 6.83
C GLU A 139 -8.04 13.40 7.70
N LEU A 140 -7.93 13.00 8.99
CA LEU A 140 -6.99 13.60 9.95
C LEU A 140 -5.55 13.14 9.72
N SER A 141 -5.35 11.97 9.12
CA SER A 141 -4.04 11.43 8.80
C SER A 141 -3.29 12.35 7.80
N PRO A 142 -1.97 12.45 7.87
CA PRO A 142 -1.16 13.11 6.84
C PRO A 142 -1.14 12.37 5.50
N ASP A 143 -1.86 11.26 5.37
CA ASP A 143 -1.80 10.33 4.25
C ASP A 143 -2.68 10.78 3.06
N PHE A 144 -2.13 10.77 1.84
CA PHE A 144 -2.82 11.21 0.63
C PHE A 144 -3.30 10.06 -0.27
N ASN A 145 -2.75 8.88 -0.08
CA ASN A 145 -3.14 7.67 -0.78
C ASN A 145 -3.45 6.53 0.19
N VAL A 146 -4.12 5.50 -0.31
CA VAL A 146 -4.55 4.35 0.51
C VAL A 146 -3.38 3.55 1.03
N ALA A 147 -2.26 3.48 0.30
CA ALA A 147 -1.07 2.75 0.74
C ALA A 147 -0.54 3.30 2.07
N ASN A 148 -0.49 4.62 2.24
CA ASN A 148 -0.02 5.23 3.49
C ASN A 148 -1.04 5.08 4.63
N VAL A 149 -2.35 5.13 4.32
CA VAL A 149 -3.40 4.94 5.33
C VAL A 149 -3.34 3.57 5.97
N ILE A 150 -3.14 2.50 5.17
CA ILE A 150 -3.22 1.12 5.64
C ILE A 150 -2.08 0.76 6.61
N GLN A 151 -0.91 1.42 6.55
CA GLN A 151 0.20 1.14 7.46
C GLN A 151 -0.13 1.44 8.93
N ARG A 152 -1.21 2.20 9.21
CA ARG A 152 -1.65 2.53 10.57
C ARG A 152 -2.48 1.43 11.22
N ILE A 153 -2.74 0.34 10.48
CA ILE A 153 -3.44 -0.85 10.99
C ILE A 153 -2.42 -1.81 11.60
N SER A 154 -2.81 -2.43 12.72
CA SER A 154 -2.00 -3.47 13.38
C SER A 154 -1.62 -4.60 12.42
N GLY A 155 -0.36 -5.02 12.42
CA GLY A 155 0.16 -6.10 11.59
C GLY A 155 0.35 -5.75 10.11
N VAL A 156 0.29 -4.46 9.75
CA VAL A 156 0.51 -4.01 8.38
C VAL A 156 1.84 -3.29 8.24
N THR A 157 2.64 -3.68 7.27
CA THR A 157 3.80 -2.93 6.79
C THR A 157 3.70 -2.67 5.29
N LEU A 158 4.60 -1.85 4.76
CA LEU A 158 4.56 -1.42 3.37
C LEU A 158 5.83 -1.80 2.63
N GLU A 159 5.65 -2.19 1.39
CA GLU A 159 6.71 -2.17 0.40
C GLU A 159 6.73 -0.80 -0.28
N ARG A 160 7.92 -0.23 -0.42
CA ARG A 160 8.14 1.12 -0.97
C ARG A 160 8.95 1.05 -2.25
N THR A 161 8.67 1.99 -3.12
CA THR A 161 9.46 2.23 -4.34
C THR A 161 10.76 2.94 -4.00
N SER A 162 11.67 3.05 -4.97
CA SER A 162 12.97 3.71 -4.81
C SER A 162 12.89 5.21 -4.48
N ASN A 163 11.76 5.86 -4.76
CA ASN A 163 11.51 7.26 -4.37
C ASN A 163 10.82 7.38 -2.98
N GLY A 164 10.70 6.26 -2.24
CA GLY A 164 10.13 6.20 -0.90
C GLY A 164 8.60 6.11 -0.83
N ASP A 165 7.89 6.17 -1.96
CA ASP A 165 6.43 6.05 -1.97
C ASP A 165 6.01 4.62 -1.60
N ALA A 166 5.03 4.52 -0.70
CA ALA A 166 4.40 3.27 -0.33
C ALA A 166 3.52 2.76 -1.47
N GLN A 167 3.62 1.49 -1.82
CA GLN A 167 2.90 0.91 -2.96
C GLN A 167 2.04 -0.30 -2.57
N TYR A 168 2.63 -1.28 -1.91
CA TYR A 168 1.94 -2.53 -1.55
C TYR A 168 1.92 -2.75 -0.05
N ALA A 169 0.81 -3.30 0.45
CA ALA A 169 0.68 -3.71 1.84
C ALA A 169 1.09 -5.17 2.02
N THR A 170 1.79 -5.44 3.12
CA THR A 170 2.06 -6.79 3.62
C THR A 170 1.37 -6.97 4.96
N LEU A 171 0.60 -8.04 5.12
CA LEU A 171 -0.17 -8.32 6.32
C LEU A 171 0.50 -9.42 7.15
N ARG A 172 0.74 -9.17 8.46
CA ARG A 172 1.33 -10.17 9.37
C ARG A 172 2.64 -10.77 8.87
N GLY A 173 3.47 -9.94 8.22
CA GLY A 173 4.73 -10.37 7.63
C GLY A 173 4.58 -11.29 6.40
N MET A 174 3.38 -11.49 5.89
CA MET A 174 3.15 -12.22 4.65
C MET A 174 3.36 -11.30 3.46
N ASP A 175 4.19 -11.72 2.50
CA ASP A 175 4.45 -10.98 1.26
C ASP A 175 3.15 -10.46 0.61
N LYS A 176 3.25 -9.36 -0.11
CA LYS A 176 2.14 -8.72 -0.84
C LYS A 176 1.31 -9.68 -1.67
N ARG A 177 1.91 -10.77 -2.20
CA ARG A 177 1.23 -11.81 -2.98
C ARG A 177 0.12 -12.52 -2.23
N TYR A 178 0.26 -12.64 -0.90
CA TYR A 178 -0.69 -13.35 -0.05
C TYR A 178 -1.90 -12.53 0.38
N ASN A 179 -2.02 -11.29 -0.13
CA ASN A 179 -3.12 -10.39 0.16
C ASN A 179 -3.89 -10.04 -1.11
N TYR A 180 -5.20 -9.85 -1.02
CA TYR A 180 -5.95 -9.32 -2.15
C TYR A 180 -6.73 -8.06 -1.77
N THR A 181 -6.97 -7.24 -2.79
CA THR A 181 -7.62 -5.93 -2.64
C THR A 181 -8.99 -5.94 -3.30
N LEU A 182 -9.96 -5.34 -2.61
CA LEU A 182 -11.33 -5.18 -3.04
C LEU A 182 -11.71 -3.71 -3.12
N VAL A 183 -12.57 -3.37 -4.06
CA VAL A 183 -13.31 -2.10 -4.12
C VAL A 183 -14.79 -2.41 -3.94
N ASN A 184 -15.38 -1.90 -2.85
CA ASN A 184 -16.77 -2.21 -2.47
C ASN A 184 -17.09 -3.72 -2.42
N GLY A 185 -16.12 -4.54 -1.97
CA GLY A 185 -16.29 -5.99 -1.86
C GLY A 185 -16.03 -6.79 -3.14
N ILE A 186 -15.61 -6.16 -4.22
CA ILE A 186 -15.28 -6.79 -5.51
C ILE A 186 -13.79 -6.69 -5.79
N LYS A 187 -13.18 -7.80 -6.18
CA LYS A 187 -11.80 -7.87 -6.64
C LYS A 187 -11.70 -7.22 -8.03
N ILE A 188 -10.70 -6.39 -8.23
CA ILE A 188 -10.42 -5.71 -9.51
C ILE A 188 -9.05 -6.14 -10.04
N PRO A 189 -8.78 -6.05 -11.35
CA PRO A 189 -7.50 -6.41 -11.93
C PRO A 189 -6.39 -5.43 -11.55
N SER A 190 -5.15 -5.92 -11.55
CA SER A 190 -3.95 -5.12 -11.33
C SER A 190 -3.44 -4.52 -12.64
N PRO A 191 -3.08 -3.25 -12.69
CA PRO A 191 -2.38 -2.68 -13.84
C PRO A 191 -0.90 -3.06 -13.90
N ASP A 192 -0.35 -3.69 -12.86
CA ASP A 192 1.04 -4.14 -12.83
C ASP A 192 1.26 -5.31 -13.80
N ASN A 193 2.30 -5.24 -14.65
CA ASN A 193 2.59 -6.28 -15.63
C ASN A 193 3.11 -7.58 -15.00
N LYS A 194 3.78 -7.50 -13.84
CA LYS A 194 4.37 -8.65 -13.14
C LYS A 194 3.44 -9.21 -12.06
N ASN A 195 2.70 -8.34 -11.37
CA ASN A 195 2.00 -8.66 -10.15
C ASN A 195 0.48 -8.72 -10.35
N ARG A 196 -0.17 -9.70 -9.70
CA ARG A 196 -1.64 -9.78 -9.66
C ARG A 196 -2.28 -8.93 -8.56
N PHE A 197 -1.49 -8.41 -7.63
CA PHE A 197 -1.93 -7.53 -6.56
C PHE A 197 -1.85 -6.06 -6.97
N ILE A 198 -2.76 -5.27 -6.43
CA ILE A 198 -3.01 -3.90 -6.89
C ILE A 198 -2.13 -2.92 -6.13
N PRO A 199 -1.43 -1.99 -6.80
CA PRO A 199 -0.73 -0.90 -6.14
C PRO A 199 -1.73 0.05 -5.49
N LEU A 200 -1.65 0.18 -4.15
CA LEU A 200 -2.61 0.97 -3.36
C LEU A 200 -2.38 2.48 -3.45
N ASP A 201 -1.24 2.91 -3.98
CA ASP A 201 -0.90 4.32 -4.17
C ASP A 201 -1.66 4.98 -5.33
N ILE A 202 -2.26 4.19 -6.24
CA ILE A 202 -3.13 4.70 -7.31
C ILE A 202 -4.44 5.28 -6.74
N PHE A 203 -4.88 4.80 -5.55
CA PHE A 203 -6.15 5.21 -4.95
C PHE A 203 -5.99 6.42 -4.04
N PRO A 204 -6.64 7.56 -4.35
CA PRO A 204 -6.72 8.69 -3.44
C PRO A 204 -7.48 8.33 -2.16
N SER A 205 -6.92 8.69 -1.00
CA SER A 205 -7.52 8.36 0.30
C SER A 205 -8.87 9.07 0.53
N ASP A 206 -9.06 10.25 -0.05
CA ASP A 206 -10.29 11.07 0.10
C ASP A 206 -11.54 10.44 -0.57
N MET A 207 -11.37 9.44 -1.42
CA MET A 207 -12.49 8.71 -2.03
C MET A 207 -13.12 7.68 -1.09
N LEU A 208 -12.41 7.31 -0.02
CA LEU A 208 -12.85 6.26 0.90
C LEU A 208 -13.90 6.76 1.91
N ALA A 209 -14.91 5.93 2.16
CA ALA A 209 -15.76 6.00 3.35
C ALA A 209 -15.10 5.28 4.53
N ARG A 210 -14.39 4.20 4.28
CA ARG A 210 -13.58 3.46 5.25
C ARG A 210 -12.67 2.46 4.55
N LEU A 211 -11.65 1.98 5.27
CA LEU A 211 -10.78 0.90 4.85
C LEU A 211 -10.95 -0.28 5.82
N GLU A 212 -11.23 -1.44 5.30
CA GLU A 212 -11.45 -2.67 6.05
C GLU A 212 -10.34 -3.67 5.76
N VAL A 213 -9.70 -4.22 6.80
CA VAL A 213 -8.70 -5.29 6.66
C VAL A 213 -9.21 -6.51 7.42
N THR A 214 -9.57 -7.55 6.67
CA THR A 214 -10.00 -8.84 7.19
C THR A 214 -8.82 -9.79 7.22
N LYS A 215 -8.49 -10.32 8.40
CA LYS A 215 -7.32 -11.17 8.64
C LYS A 215 -7.63 -12.66 8.68
N SER A 216 -8.91 -13.03 8.72
CA SER A 216 -9.40 -14.40 8.79
C SER A 216 -10.64 -14.52 7.90
N LEU A 217 -10.54 -15.30 6.82
CA LEU A 217 -11.56 -15.37 5.77
C LEU A 217 -12.76 -16.22 6.18
N THR A 218 -13.97 -15.78 5.80
CA THR A 218 -15.22 -16.53 5.91
C THR A 218 -15.58 -17.21 4.58
N ALA A 219 -16.48 -18.18 4.57
CA ALA A 219 -16.80 -18.98 3.39
C ALA A 219 -17.41 -18.15 2.22
N ASP A 220 -18.04 -17.01 2.51
CA ASP A 220 -18.59 -16.08 1.50
C ASP A 220 -17.51 -15.21 0.83
N MET A 221 -16.27 -15.22 1.36
CA MET A 221 -15.11 -14.50 0.81
C MET A 221 -14.31 -15.39 -0.15
N GLU A 222 -13.62 -14.78 -1.11
CA GLU A 222 -12.70 -15.51 -1.99
C GLU A 222 -11.53 -16.08 -1.20
N GLY A 223 -11.09 -17.30 -1.53
CA GLY A 223 -10.05 -18.02 -0.80
C GLY A 223 -8.62 -17.51 -1.00
N ASP A 224 -8.38 -16.63 -1.98
CA ASP A 224 -7.06 -16.16 -2.43
C ASP A 224 -6.46 -15.07 -1.50
N GLY A 225 -6.33 -15.39 -0.20
CA GLY A 225 -5.88 -14.41 0.79
C GLY A 225 -5.31 -15.03 2.06
N ILE A 226 -4.12 -15.62 1.99
CA ILE A 226 -3.45 -16.22 3.15
C ILE A 226 -3.12 -15.16 4.21
N GLY A 227 -2.67 -13.97 3.79
CA GLY A 227 -2.43 -12.83 4.68
C GLY A 227 -3.72 -12.15 5.13
N GLY A 228 -4.67 -12.00 4.20
CA GLY A 228 -5.97 -11.39 4.43
C GLY A 228 -6.51 -10.65 3.21
N ALA A 229 -7.62 -9.93 3.42
CA ALA A 229 -8.29 -9.12 2.41
C ALA A 229 -8.33 -7.65 2.82
N ILE A 230 -8.07 -6.76 1.86
CA ILE A 230 -8.11 -5.30 2.02
C ILE A 230 -9.30 -4.78 1.20
N ASN A 231 -10.34 -4.26 1.86
CA ASN A 231 -11.53 -3.75 1.19
C ASN A 231 -11.59 -2.21 1.31
N MET A 232 -11.51 -1.56 0.17
CA MET A 232 -11.70 -0.13 0.02
C MET A 232 -13.19 0.15 -0.18
N VAL A 233 -13.86 0.62 0.87
CA VAL A 233 -15.26 1.00 0.79
C VAL A 233 -15.34 2.47 0.39
N MET A 234 -15.90 2.72 -0.80
CA MET A 234 -16.00 4.05 -1.38
C MET A 234 -17.18 4.83 -0.80
N LYS A 235 -17.12 6.17 -0.88
CA LYS A 235 -18.18 7.06 -0.39
C LYS A 235 -19.52 6.79 -1.07
N ASP A 236 -20.60 6.80 -0.28
CA ASP A 236 -21.99 6.64 -0.72
C ASP A 236 -22.67 7.99 -0.95
N ALA A 237 -23.82 7.97 -1.65
CA ALA A 237 -24.68 9.12 -1.80
C ALA A 237 -25.14 9.62 -0.40
N PRO A 238 -24.90 10.89 -0.07
CA PRO A 238 -25.29 11.46 1.21
C PRO A 238 -26.80 11.61 1.33
N SER A 239 -27.32 11.58 2.55
CA SER A 239 -28.76 11.76 2.84
C SER A 239 -29.24 13.19 2.59
N VAL A 240 -28.35 14.17 2.62
CA VAL A 240 -28.56 15.60 2.36
C VAL A 240 -27.54 16.08 1.34
N LYS A 241 -27.87 17.17 0.62
CA LYS A 241 -26.94 17.79 -0.32
C LYS A 241 -25.61 18.09 0.38
N SER A 242 -24.53 17.59 -0.19
CA SER A 242 -23.18 17.77 0.33
C SER A 242 -22.22 18.09 -0.80
N PHE A 243 -21.39 19.10 -0.56
CA PHE A 243 -20.28 19.47 -1.42
C PHE A 243 -19.03 19.62 -0.55
N SER A 244 -17.92 19.02 -0.98
CA SER A 244 -16.64 19.20 -0.34
C SER A 244 -15.55 19.45 -1.36
N ILE A 245 -14.62 20.32 -1.03
CA ILE A 245 -13.38 20.54 -1.77
C ILE A 245 -12.20 20.56 -0.79
N ASN A 246 -11.13 19.89 -1.16
CA ASN A 246 -9.87 19.82 -0.42
C ASN A 246 -8.75 20.11 -1.41
N THR A 247 -7.96 21.15 -1.18
CA THR A 247 -6.83 21.48 -2.04
C THR A 247 -5.60 21.79 -1.21
N SER A 248 -4.45 21.42 -1.73
CA SER A 248 -3.16 21.70 -1.08
C SER A 248 -2.03 21.85 -2.08
N THR A 249 -0.99 22.57 -1.63
CA THR A 249 0.29 22.68 -2.31
C THR A 249 1.40 22.24 -1.36
N GLY A 250 2.52 21.79 -1.89
CA GLY A 250 3.61 21.31 -1.03
C GLY A 250 4.94 21.18 -1.76
N TYR A 251 5.97 20.81 -1.01
CA TYR A 251 7.32 20.68 -1.54
C TYR A 251 8.08 19.54 -0.85
N ASN A 252 9.00 18.91 -1.58
CA ASN A 252 9.92 17.93 -1.01
C ASN A 252 11.27 18.59 -0.70
N SER A 253 11.80 18.37 0.51
CA SER A 253 13.04 19.00 0.98
C SER A 253 14.28 18.67 0.13
N LEU A 254 14.30 17.54 -0.57
CA LEU A 254 15.39 17.20 -1.50
C LEU A 254 15.64 18.28 -2.55
N TYR A 255 14.57 18.95 -3.00
CA TYR A 255 14.66 19.97 -4.05
C TYR A 255 14.98 21.38 -3.54
N ILE A 256 15.24 21.56 -2.24
CA ILE A 256 15.78 22.83 -1.70
C ILE A 256 17.20 23.02 -2.24
N ASP A 257 18.03 22.00 -2.17
CA ASP A 257 19.45 22.06 -2.56
C ASP A 257 19.71 21.43 -3.94
N ARG A 258 18.90 20.45 -4.34
CA ARG A 258 19.03 19.70 -5.60
C ARG A 258 18.09 20.23 -6.67
N GLN A 259 18.50 20.15 -7.94
CA GLN A 259 17.63 20.38 -9.09
C GLN A 259 16.85 19.10 -9.46
N PHE A 260 15.72 19.28 -10.11
CA PHE A 260 14.90 18.20 -10.66
C PHE A 260 15.33 17.94 -12.11
N LEU A 261 15.63 16.66 -12.41
CA LEU A 261 15.96 16.24 -13.76
C LEU A 261 14.67 15.93 -14.53
N SER A 262 14.57 16.45 -15.74
CA SER A 262 13.43 16.17 -16.65
C SER A 262 13.90 16.03 -18.10
N TYR A 263 13.01 15.51 -18.94
CA TYR A 263 13.23 15.30 -20.38
C TYR A 263 12.02 15.79 -21.18
N ASN A 264 12.14 15.86 -22.49
CA ASN A 264 11.02 16.21 -23.37
C ASN A 264 10.00 15.07 -23.42
N LYS A 265 8.87 15.24 -22.74
CA LYS A 265 7.82 14.23 -22.62
C LYS A 265 7.06 13.99 -23.91
N ASP A 266 6.95 15.02 -24.76
CA ASP A 266 6.22 14.96 -26.04
C ASP A 266 7.00 14.18 -27.11
N ALA A 267 8.29 13.89 -26.86
CA ALA A 267 9.13 13.11 -27.75
C ALA A 267 9.02 11.60 -27.54
N VAL A 268 8.25 11.13 -26.53
CA VAL A 268 8.07 9.69 -26.24
C VAL A 268 7.21 9.03 -27.32
N ASN A 269 7.76 8.02 -27.99
CA ASN A 269 7.02 7.20 -28.94
C ASN A 269 6.17 6.16 -28.16
N LEU A 270 4.85 6.32 -28.16
CA LEU A 270 3.94 5.40 -27.46
C LEU A 270 3.95 3.99 -28.05
N LYS A 271 4.22 3.85 -29.34
CA LYS A 271 4.29 2.57 -30.05
C LYS A 271 5.70 2.29 -30.52
N SER A 272 6.12 1.03 -30.41
CA SER A 272 7.36 0.55 -30.98
C SER A 272 7.35 0.65 -32.51
N PRO A 273 8.52 0.66 -33.20
CA PRO A 273 8.59 0.58 -34.66
C PRO A 273 7.84 -0.63 -35.23
N PHE A 274 7.87 -1.78 -34.54
CA PHE A 274 7.12 -2.96 -34.88
C PHE A 274 5.59 -2.71 -34.91
N GLU A 275 5.06 -2.06 -33.88
CA GLU A 275 3.62 -1.75 -33.76
C GLU A 275 3.19 -0.66 -34.75
N SER A 276 4.10 0.26 -35.08
CA SER A 276 3.80 1.41 -35.96
C SER A 276 3.81 1.06 -37.45
N TYR A 277 4.67 0.09 -37.85
CA TYR A 277 4.87 -0.21 -39.27
C TYR A 277 4.51 -1.65 -39.63
N SER A 278 5.17 -2.66 -39.10
CA SER A 278 4.83 -4.08 -39.17
C SER A 278 5.96 -4.96 -38.64
N ASN A 279 5.74 -6.27 -38.60
CA ASN A 279 6.76 -7.27 -38.22
C ASN A 279 7.90 -7.44 -39.26
N LEU A 280 7.73 -6.91 -40.46
CA LEU A 280 8.77 -6.93 -41.52
C LEU A 280 9.58 -5.64 -41.58
N TYR A 281 9.23 -4.63 -40.77
CA TYR A 281 9.92 -3.36 -40.78
C TYR A 281 11.25 -3.44 -40.03
N ALA A 282 12.33 -3.13 -40.68
CA ALA A 282 13.64 -2.97 -40.07
C ALA A 282 13.78 -1.56 -39.49
N ALA A 283 13.76 -1.46 -38.18
CA ALA A 283 13.83 -0.17 -37.44
C ALA A 283 15.16 0.55 -37.73
N LYS A 284 15.08 1.86 -37.87
CA LYS A 284 16.21 2.77 -38.15
C LYS A 284 16.44 3.70 -36.96
N PRO A 285 17.65 4.28 -36.80
CA PRO A 285 17.93 5.21 -35.70
C PRO A 285 16.91 6.36 -35.54
N ARG A 286 16.35 6.86 -36.64
CA ARG A 286 15.34 7.93 -36.67
C ARG A 286 13.99 7.56 -36.04
N ASP A 287 13.73 6.26 -35.86
CA ASP A 287 12.46 5.76 -35.31
C ASP A 287 12.44 5.83 -33.75
N PHE A 288 13.55 6.24 -33.16
CA PHE A 288 13.72 6.40 -31.73
C PHE A 288 13.76 7.89 -31.34
N ALA A 289 13.18 8.25 -30.21
CA ALA A 289 13.03 9.64 -29.82
C ALA A 289 14.36 10.31 -29.45
N ASN A 290 14.85 11.21 -30.30
CA ASN A 290 16.07 11.97 -30.05
C ASN A 290 15.92 12.93 -28.85
N GLY A 291 14.70 13.40 -28.58
CA GLY A 291 14.42 14.34 -27.48
C GLY A 291 14.61 13.75 -26.09
N LEU A 292 14.56 12.42 -25.93
CA LEU A 292 14.80 11.75 -24.66
C LEU A 292 16.28 11.78 -24.23
N THR A 293 17.19 12.00 -25.15
CA THR A 293 18.63 12.00 -24.87
C THR A 293 19.13 13.31 -24.26
N LYS A 294 18.29 14.35 -24.21
CA LYS A 294 18.63 15.64 -23.59
C LYS A 294 17.94 15.79 -22.25
N ILE A 295 18.75 15.89 -21.17
CA ILE A 295 18.28 16.13 -19.83
C ILE A 295 18.22 17.63 -19.56
N THR A 296 17.11 18.09 -19.01
CA THR A 296 16.97 19.45 -18.47
C THR A 296 16.97 19.39 -16.95
N SER A 297 17.56 20.42 -16.29
CA SER A 297 17.77 20.46 -14.86
C SER A 297 17.25 21.79 -14.31
N ASN A 298 16.16 21.76 -13.55
CA ASN A 298 15.48 22.95 -13.04
C ASN A 298 14.90 22.68 -11.64
N LYS A 299 14.53 23.73 -10.90
CA LYS A 299 13.72 23.56 -9.69
C LYS A 299 12.32 23.08 -10.09
N PRO A 300 11.76 22.07 -9.44
CA PRO A 300 10.40 21.60 -9.77
C PRO A 300 9.35 22.61 -9.28
N ALA A 301 8.18 22.58 -9.93
CA ALA A 301 7.02 23.30 -9.42
C ALA A 301 6.57 22.69 -8.07
N PRO A 302 5.86 23.46 -7.23
CA PRO A 302 5.25 22.89 -6.04
C PRO A 302 4.28 21.75 -6.38
N ASN A 303 4.21 20.75 -5.52
CA ASN A 303 3.19 19.72 -5.59
C ASN A 303 1.80 20.34 -5.51
N PHE A 304 0.83 19.78 -6.21
CA PHE A 304 -0.54 20.25 -6.22
C PHE A 304 -1.52 19.10 -6.06
N PHE A 305 -2.51 19.30 -5.17
CA PHE A 305 -3.59 18.34 -4.91
C PHE A 305 -4.92 19.07 -4.93
N ILE A 306 -5.92 18.46 -5.55
CA ILE A 306 -7.30 18.87 -5.45
C ILE A 306 -8.21 17.67 -5.41
N ASN A 307 -9.08 17.62 -4.40
CA ASN A 307 -10.12 16.62 -4.28
C ASN A 307 -11.45 17.33 -4.11
N SER A 308 -12.45 16.91 -4.84
CA SER A 308 -13.81 17.41 -4.68
C SER A 308 -14.82 16.28 -4.67
N SER A 309 -15.89 16.44 -3.94
CA SER A 309 -17.00 15.51 -3.99
C SER A 309 -18.33 16.24 -3.86
N PHE A 310 -19.31 15.76 -4.62
CA PHE A 310 -20.65 16.28 -4.63
C PHE A 310 -21.66 15.14 -4.62
N GLY A 311 -22.68 15.26 -3.78
CA GLY A 311 -23.75 14.26 -3.72
C GLY A 311 -25.03 14.79 -3.12
N ASN A 312 -26.12 14.09 -3.39
CA ASN A 312 -27.45 14.40 -2.89
C ASN A 312 -28.39 13.20 -3.06
N ARG A 313 -29.60 13.32 -2.48
CA ARG A 313 -30.73 12.45 -2.75
C ARG A 313 -31.92 13.27 -3.25
N ILE A 314 -32.48 12.86 -4.35
CA ILE A 314 -33.60 13.49 -5.03
C ILE A 314 -34.80 12.52 -5.15
N PHE A 315 -35.92 12.97 -5.74
CA PHE A 315 -37.13 12.16 -5.90
C PHE A 315 -37.62 11.51 -4.59
N ARG A 316 -37.94 12.34 -3.59
CA ARG A 316 -38.32 11.90 -2.24
C ARG A 316 -37.28 10.97 -1.61
N LYS A 317 -35.97 11.27 -1.83
CA LYS A 317 -34.80 10.52 -1.36
C LYS A 317 -34.66 9.11 -1.96
N LYS A 318 -35.38 8.77 -3.01
CA LYS A 318 -35.26 7.46 -3.67
C LYS A 318 -34.01 7.34 -4.53
N LEU A 319 -33.62 8.40 -5.26
CA LEU A 319 -32.41 8.39 -6.07
C LEU A 319 -31.29 9.13 -5.36
N GLY A 320 -30.26 8.40 -4.98
CA GLY A 320 -29.01 8.92 -4.45
C GLY A 320 -27.95 9.00 -5.53
N TYR A 321 -27.16 10.07 -5.53
CA TYR A 321 -25.98 10.19 -6.38
C TYR A 321 -24.80 10.78 -5.63
N MET A 322 -23.62 10.33 -6.01
CA MET A 322 -22.33 10.80 -5.49
C MET A 322 -21.33 10.82 -6.64
N VAL A 323 -20.61 11.93 -6.79
CA VAL A 323 -19.49 12.07 -7.71
C VAL A 323 -18.30 12.60 -6.94
N GLY A 324 -17.15 11.98 -7.15
CA GLY A 324 -15.88 12.40 -6.58
C GLY A 324 -14.83 12.56 -7.66
N LEU A 325 -14.02 13.60 -7.54
CA LEU A 325 -12.87 13.90 -8.40
C LEU A 325 -11.64 14.13 -7.52
N SER A 326 -10.54 13.53 -7.89
CA SER A 326 -9.22 13.72 -7.27
C SER A 326 -8.18 13.92 -8.35
N TYR A 327 -7.38 14.98 -8.24
CA TYR A 327 -6.21 15.19 -9.08
C TYR A 327 -5.01 15.55 -8.23
N GLN A 328 -3.88 14.93 -8.56
CA GLN A 328 -2.60 15.14 -7.89
C GLN A 328 -1.51 15.28 -8.95
N ASN A 329 -0.62 16.27 -8.80
CA ASN A 329 0.65 16.35 -9.51
C ASN A 329 1.75 16.56 -8.48
N SER A 330 2.72 15.65 -8.41
CA SER A 330 3.76 15.66 -7.38
C SER A 330 5.14 15.37 -7.95
N PHE A 331 6.13 16.08 -7.42
CA PHE A 331 7.54 15.88 -7.71
C PHE A 331 8.17 15.12 -6.55
N ARG A 332 8.70 13.95 -6.84
CA ARG A 332 9.30 13.01 -5.89
C ARG A 332 10.75 12.76 -6.30
N GLY A 333 11.53 12.26 -5.37
CA GLY A 333 12.91 11.89 -5.65
C GLY A 333 13.48 10.97 -4.58
N GLY A 334 14.67 10.51 -4.84
CA GLY A 334 15.47 9.74 -3.91
C GLY A 334 16.94 9.84 -4.29
N ASP A 335 17.80 9.91 -3.28
CA ASP A 335 19.24 9.77 -3.42
C ASP A 335 19.63 8.44 -2.82
N ILE A 336 20.22 7.57 -3.65
CA ILE A 336 20.56 6.21 -3.30
C ILE A 336 22.05 6.00 -3.49
N THR A 337 22.73 5.62 -2.41
CA THR A 337 24.07 5.04 -2.50
C THR A 337 23.93 3.53 -2.48
N ASN A 338 24.46 2.87 -3.51
CA ASN A 338 24.42 1.41 -3.68
C ASN A 338 25.83 0.85 -3.80
N TYR A 339 26.14 -0.21 -3.09
CA TYR A 339 27.41 -0.95 -3.14
C TYR A 339 27.19 -2.28 -3.86
N GLY A 340 27.80 -2.43 -5.01
CA GLY A 340 27.91 -3.75 -5.68
C GLY A 340 28.70 -4.70 -4.78
N SER A 341 28.28 -5.95 -4.74
CA SER A 341 28.96 -6.95 -3.91
C SER A 341 28.95 -8.33 -4.54
N SER A 342 29.96 -9.11 -4.25
CA SER A 342 30.05 -10.53 -4.58
C SER A 342 30.42 -11.34 -3.35
N ILE A 343 30.14 -12.64 -3.36
CA ILE A 343 30.62 -13.54 -2.31
C ILE A 343 32.01 -14.02 -2.70
N SER A 344 32.96 -13.91 -1.76
CA SER A 344 34.32 -14.39 -2.00
C SER A 344 34.34 -15.88 -2.32
N THR A 345 34.91 -16.19 -3.47
CA THR A 345 35.11 -17.57 -3.96
C THR A 345 36.56 -18.05 -3.79
N SER A 346 37.45 -17.11 -3.46
CA SER A 346 38.90 -17.39 -3.42
C SER A 346 39.40 -18.00 -2.10
N ASP A 347 38.66 -17.81 -1.01
CA ASP A 347 39.11 -18.12 0.34
C ASP A 347 38.14 -19.03 1.12
N ALA A 348 37.09 -19.53 0.52
CA ALA A 348 36.01 -20.30 1.15
C ALA A 348 35.39 -19.66 2.41
N SER A 349 35.65 -18.37 2.66
CA SER A 349 35.06 -17.62 3.80
C SER A 349 33.57 -17.41 3.64
N ASN A 350 33.10 -17.42 2.42
CA ASN A 350 31.73 -17.07 2.05
C ASN A 350 31.29 -15.70 2.60
N LEU A 351 32.24 -14.78 2.70
CA LEU A 351 31.99 -13.41 3.18
C LEU A 351 31.75 -12.45 1.99
N PRO A 352 30.90 -11.43 2.16
CA PRO A 352 30.61 -10.46 1.11
C PRO A 352 31.80 -9.52 0.90
N VAL A 353 32.21 -9.35 -0.36
CA VAL A 353 33.21 -8.40 -0.81
C VAL A 353 32.52 -7.33 -1.64
N VAL A 354 32.78 -6.09 -1.29
CA VAL A 354 32.26 -4.92 -2.05
C VAL A 354 33.11 -4.75 -3.33
N THR A 355 32.43 -4.73 -4.48
CA THR A 355 33.08 -4.67 -5.79
C THR A 355 32.92 -3.32 -6.49
N GLY A 356 32.08 -2.44 -5.96
CA GLY A 356 31.89 -1.11 -6.53
C GLY A 356 30.88 -0.28 -5.73
N LYS A 357 30.82 1.02 -6.05
CA LYS A 357 29.86 1.98 -5.48
C LYS A 357 29.10 2.66 -6.62
N SER A 358 27.82 2.88 -6.46
CA SER A 358 27.06 3.75 -7.35
C SER A 358 26.17 4.70 -6.57
N ASP A 359 26.25 5.97 -6.94
CA ASP A 359 25.37 7.00 -6.44
C ASP A 359 24.28 7.24 -7.49
N ARG A 360 23.01 7.02 -7.10
CA ARG A 360 21.83 7.10 -7.96
C ARG A 360 20.93 8.23 -7.52
N THR A 361 20.50 9.03 -8.46
CA THR A 361 19.54 10.12 -8.27
C THR A 361 18.27 9.82 -9.03
N PHE A 362 17.13 9.86 -8.35
CA PHE A 362 15.81 9.72 -8.95
C PHE A 362 15.11 11.07 -8.99
N SER A 363 14.46 11.36 -10.11
CA SER A 363 13.54 12.48 -10.30
C SER A 363 12.26 11.94 -10.94
N ASP A 364 11.15 11.99 -10.20
CA ASP A 364 9.86 11.45 -10.58
C ASP A 364 8.81 12.55 -10.59
N GLN A 365 8.20 12.81 -11.72
CA GLN A 365 6.96 13.59 -11.79
C GLN A 365 5.78 12.65 -11.93
N GLN A 366 4.94 12.63 -10.90
CA GLN A 366 3.78 11.74 -10.81
C GLN A 366 2.49 12.55 -10.92
N SER A 367 1.61 12.16 -11.81
CA SER A 367 0.23 12.66 -11.84
C SER A 367 -0.75 11.52 -11.59
N ARG A 368 -1.76 11.79 -10.77
CA ARG A 368 -2.85 10.86 -10.46
C ARG A 368 -4.17 11.56 -10.66
N LEU A 369 -5.05 10.96 -11.45
CA LEU A 369 -6.43 11.36 -11.63
C LEU A 369 -7.33 10.24 -11.13
N GLY A 370 -8.29 10.56 -10.27
CA GLY A 370 -9.31 9.63 -9.83
C GLY A 370 -10.69 10.25 -10.01
N VAL A 371 -11.56 9.53 -10.69
CA VAL A 371 -12.97 9.90 -10.82
C VAL A 371 -13.81 8.73 -10.35
N HIS A 372 -14.76 8.95 -9.47
CA HIS A 372 -15.73 7.92 -9.13
C HIS A 372 -17.15 8.48 -9.07
N GLY A 373 -18.09 7.66 -9.47
CA GLY A 373 -19.51 7.97 -9.43
C GLY A 373 -20.29 6.80 -8.84
N LYS A 374 -21.27 7.13 -8.01
CA LYS A 374 -22.21 6.15 -7.47
C LYS A 374 -23.63 6.66 -7.61
N LEU A 375 -24.48 5.84 -8.19
CA LEU A 375 -25.92 6.01 -8.22
C LEU A 375 -26.55 4.91 -7.39
N ASP A 376 -27.53 5.21 -6.57
CA ASP A 376 -28.35 4.21 -5.90
C ASP A 376 -29.82 4.57 -6.02
N TYR A 377 -30.64 3.60 -6.36
CA TYR A 377 -32.06 3.76 -6.52
C TYR A 377 -32.85 2.82 -5.61
N ILE A 378 -33.62 3.39 -4.70
CA ILE A 378 -34.53 2.67 -3.79
C ILE A 378 -35.86 2.50 -4.54
N ILE A 379 -36.03 1.32 -5.16
CA ILE A 379 -37.25 0.96 -5.89
C ILE A 379 -38.41 0.87 -4.91
N SER A 380 -38.18 0.16 -3.79
CA SER A 380 -39.11 -0.01 -2.68
C SER A 380 -38.33 -0.20 -1.36
N GLU A 381 -39.03 -0.29 -0.22
CA GLU A 381 -38.40 -0.58 1.08
C GLU A 381 -37.63 -1.93 1.09
N LYS A 382 -37.94 -2.82 0.15
CA LYS A 382 -37.35 -4.16 0.04
C LYS A 382 -36.36 -4.32 -1.12
N ASN A 383 -36.27 -3.33 -2.02
CA ASN A 383 -35.50 -3.46 -3.25
C ASN A 383 -34.66 -2.21 -3.53
N LYS A 384 -33.37 -2.40 -3.67
CA LYS A 384 -32.39 -1.34 -3.97
C LYS A 384 -31.45 -1.83 -5.06
N ILE A 385 -31.12 -0.95 -6.00
CA ILE A 385 -30.07 -1.16 -7.01
C ILE A 385 -29.03 -0.05 -6.84
N GLN A 386 -27.78 -0.40 -7.00
CA GLN A 386 -26.65 0.51 -6.92
C GLN A 386 -25.77 0.32 -8.15
N TRP A 387 -25.31 1.40 -8.72
CA TRP A 387 -24.33 1.38 -9.80
C TRP A 387 -23.13 2.24 -9.41
N TYR A 388 -21.97 1.64 -9.36
CA TYR A 388 -20.70 2.26 -9.03
C TYR A 388 -19.78 2.23 -10.22
N ASN A 389 -19.12 3.36 -10.51
CA ASN A 389 -18.09 3.49 -11.53
C ASN A 389 -16.88 4.20 -10.96
N ALA A 390 -15.70 3.76 -11.37
CA ALA A 390 -14.44 4.42 -11.05
C ALA A 390 -13.49 4.39 -12.24
N TYR A 391 -12.80 5.48 -12.45
CA TYR A 391 -11.65 5.58 -13.34
C TYR A 391 -10.48 6.17 -12.59
N LEU A 392 -9.36 5.48 -12.61
CA LEU A 392 -8.11 5.86 -11.99
C LEU A 392 -7.04 5.91 -13.06
N ASP A 393 -6.26 6.98 -13.11
CA ASP A 393 -5.18 7.20 -14.07
C ASP A 393 -3.93 7.66 -13.32
N PHE A 394 -2.83 6.97 -13.55
CA PHE A 394 -1.53 7.26 -12.95
C PHE A 394 -0.47 7.36 -14.04
N LYS A 395 0.26 8.48 -14.04
CA LYS A 395 1.39 8.71 -14.95
C LYS A 395 2.62 9.06 -14.15
N ASN A 396 3.75 8.46 -14.48
CA ASN A 396 5.04 8.74 -13.87
C ASN A 396 6.11 8.96 -14.94
N HIS A 397 6.69 10.16 -14.96
CA HIS A 397 7.86 10.49 -15.76
C HIS A 397 9.08 10.44 -14.83
N GLN A 398 9.98 9.51 -15.07
CA GLN A 398 11.16 9.27 -14.23
C GLN A 398 12.45 9.44 -15.02
N ILE A 399 13.41 10.14 -14.43
CA ILE A 399 14.82 10.01 -14.75
C ILE A 399 15.52 9.35 -13.57
N ARG A 400 16.31 8.34 -13.88
CA ARG A 400 17.29 7.77 -12.95
C ARG A 400 18.69 8.05 -13.52
N ASP A 401 19.48 8.76 -12.74
CA ASP A 401 20.83 9.12 -13.05
C ASP A 401 21.80 8.42 -12.09
N THR A 402 22.80 7.73 -12.61
CA THR A 402 23.69 6.88 -11.83
C THR A 402 25.13 7.15 -12.21
N ARG A 403 26.00 7.35 -11.21
CA ARG A 403 27.45 7.33 -11.34
C ARG A 403 28.00 6.16 -10.52
N GLY A 404 28.73 5.26 -11.18
CA GLY A 404 29.35 4.09 -10.58
C GLY A 404 30.87 4.20 -10.56
N VAL A 405 31.51 3.60 -9.55
CA VAL A 405 32.96 3.38 -9.44
C VAL A 405 33.20 1.89 -9.24
N ASP A 406 34.03 1.30 -10.07
CA ASP A 406 34.43 -0.11 -9.99
C ASP A 406 35.62 -0.27 -9.05
N TYR A 407 35.52 -1.16 -8.07
CA TYR A 407 36.57 -1.47 -7.11
C TYR A 407 37.31 -2.78 -7.45
N SER A 408 36.84 -3.51 -8.46
CA SER A 408 37.38 -4.83 -8.78
C SER A 408 38.54 -4.80 -9.78
N ILE A 409 38.52 -3.84 -10.73
CA ILE A 409 39.49 -3.77 -11.83
C ILE A 409 40.14 -2.39 -11.88
N GLY A 410 41.48 -2.35 -11.73
CA GLY A 410 42.26 -1.12 -11.87
C GLY A 410 41.96 -0.06 -10.81
N TYR A 411 41.46 -0.47 -9.63
CA TYR A 411 41.18 0.42 -8.52
C TYR A 411 42.42 0.66 -7.66
N ASP A 412 42.97 1.84 -7.80
CA ASP A 412 44.13 2.32 -7.02
C ASP A 412 43.86 3.76 -6.59
N PRO A 413 43.08 3.93 -5.51
CA PRO A 413 42.72 5.29 -5.04
C PRO A 413 43.87 6.07 -4.50
N SER A 414 44.98 5.45 -4.11
CA SER A 414 46.18 6.13 -3.61
C SER A 414 46.86 6.97 -4.72
N ASN A 415 46.81 6.47 -5.95
CA ASN A 415 47.29 7.16 -7.16
C ASN A 415 46.18 7.82 -7.98
N GLY A 416 44.95 7.89 -7.42
CA GLY A 416 43.79 8.46 -8.10
C GLY A 416 43.37 7.74 -9.37
N ASN A 417 43.54 6.38 -9.42
CA ASN A 417 43.23 5.56 -10.59
C ASN A 417 42.02 4.68 -10.34
N TYR A 418 40.97 4.79 -11.15
CA TYR A 418 39.78 3.95 -11.09
C TYR A 418 38.92 4.07 -12.35
N ASN A 419 38.02 3.11 -12.54
CA ASN A 419 37.04 3.12 -13.64
C ASN A 419 35.70 3.68 -13.14
N VAL A 420 35.06 4.48 -13.99
CA VAL A 420 33.77 5.13 -13.73
C VAL A 420 32.76 4.67 -14.78
N SER A 421 31.54 4.42 -14.34
CA SER A 421 30.40 4.15 -15.21
C SER A 421 29.29 5.17 -14.96
N TYR A 422 28.57 5.53 -16.00
CA TYR A 422 27.38 6.36 -15.93
C TYR A 422 26.22 5.61 -16.59
N SER A 423 25.05 5.69 -15.97
CA SER A 423 23.83 5.08 -16.50
C SER A 423 22.68 6.04 -16.31
N THR A 424 22.04 6.45 -17.39
CA THR A 424 20.83 7.28 -17.34
C THR A 424 19.68 6.51 -17.95
N ARG A 425 18.56 6.43 -17.21
CA ARG A 425 17.33 5.82 -17.65
C ARG A 425 16.22 6.84 -17.73
N PHE A 426 15.55 6.90 -18.87
CA PHE A 426 14.33 7.65 -19.13
C PHE A 426 13.17 6.68 -19.14
N ARG A 427 12.18 6.92 -18.30
CA ARG A 427 11.02 6.03 -18.19
C ARG A 427 9.73 6.81 -18.02
N TYR A 428 8.80 6.57 -18.92
CA TYR A 428 7.41 6.94 -18.76
C TYR A 428 6.62 5.70 -18.37
N THR A 429 5.76 5.79 -17.36
CA THR A 429 4.84 4.73 -16.96
C THR A 429 3.44 5.31 -16.91
N HIS A 430 2.51 4.67 -17.60
CA HIS A 430 1.10 5.02 -17.57
C HIS A 430 0.27 3.81 -17.16
N GLN A 431 -0.51 3.97 -16.11
CA GLN A 431 -1.38 2.93 -15.56
C GLN A 431 -2.79 3.49 -15.39
N ASN A 432 -3.79 2.74 -15.82
CA ASN A 432 -5.17 3.09 -15.54
C ASN A 432 -6.01 1.88 -15.13
N ILE A 433 -7.06 2.14 -14.37
CA ILE A 433 -8.05 1.15 -13.94
C ILE A 433 -9.43 1.74 -14.18
N TYR A 434 -10.26 1.04 -14.93
CA TYR A 434 -11.69 1.28 -15.01
C TYR A 434 -12.44 0.17 -14.28
N ASN A 435 -13.42 0.54 -13.47
CA ASN A 435 -14.32 -0.41 -12.81
C ASN A 435 -15.76 0.07 -12.91
N SER A 436 -16.66 -0.82 -13.31
CA SER A 436 -18.10 -0.62 -13.29
C SER A 436 -18.76 -1.79 -12.57
N THR A 437 -19.52 -1.51 -11.52
CA THR A 437 -20.15 -2.53 -10.67
C THR A 437 -21.61 -2.20 -10.45
N VAL A 438 -22.50 -3.16 -10.72
CA VAL A 438 -23.92 -3.08 -10.42
C VAL A 438 -24.25 -4.04 -9.28
N ILE A 439 -24.91 -3.55 -8.25
CA ILE A 439 -25.30 -4.31 -7.06
C ILE A 439 -26.80 -4.22 -6.88
N GLY A 440 -27.46 -5.37 -6.70
CA GLY A 440 -28.87 -5.46 -6.32
C GLY A 440 -29.01 -6.04 -4.92
N ASP A 441 -29.81 -5.38 -4.09
CA ASP A 441 -30.18 -5.85 -2.74
C ASP A 441 -31.71 -6.04 -2.69
N HIS A 442 -32.17 -7.23 -2.34
CA HIS A 442 -33.59 -7.59 -2.35
C HIS A 442 -33.98 -8.36 -1.09
N LEU A 443 -35.14 -8.00 -0.51
CA LEU A 443 -35.76 -8.75 0.57
C LEU A 443 -36.96 -9.51 0.00
N LEU A 444 -36.86 -10.82 -0.06
CA LEU A 444 -37.86 -11.73 -0.61
C LEU A 444 -38.68 -12.40 0.50
N MET A 445 -39.81 -13.01 0.13
CA MET A 445 -40.68 -13.80 1.02
C MET A 445 -41.01 -13.09 2.35
N ASN A 446 -41.57 -11.88 2.28
CA ASN A 446 -41.88 -11.05 3.44
C ASN A 446 -40.65 -10.79 4.34
N SER A 447 -39.49 -10.50 3.70
CA SER A 447 -38.20 -10.22 4.36
C SER A 447 -37.55 -11.40 5.08
N LYS A 448 -37.97 -12.64 4.82
CA LYS A 448 -37.34 -13.86 5.37
C LYS A 448 -36.06 -14.24 4.65
N ILE A 449 -35.93 -13.86 3.38
CA ILE A 449 -34.75 -14.15 2.56
C ILE A 449 -34.19 -12.82 2.04
N LYS A 450 -32.93 -12.56 2.34
CA LYS A 450 -32.15 -11.52 1.67
C LYS A 450 -31.44 -12.14 0.47
N PHE A 451 -31.64 -11.54 -0.70
CA PHE A 451 -30.95 -11.88 -1.92
C PHE A 451 -30.12 -10.67 -2.36
N ASP A 452 -28.83 -10.84 -2.47
CA ASP A 452 -27.95 -9.84 -3.08
C ASP A 452 -27.19 -10.44 -4.26
N TRP A 453 -26.97 -9.62 -5.28
CA TRP A 453 -26.20 -9.98 -6.45
C TRP A 453 -25.31 -8.82 -6.88
N THR A 454 -24.19 -9.15 -7.51
CA THR A 454 -23.25 -8.18 -8.02
C THR A 454 -22.75 -8.62 -9.39
N LEU A 455 -22.76 -7.70 -10.35
CA LEU A 455 -22.12 -7.84 -11.65
C LEU A 455 -21.04 -6.77 -11.76
N ALA A 456 -19.84 -7.15 -12.15
CA ALA A 456 -18.74 -6.23 -12.28
C ALA A 456 -17.97 -6.47 -13.59
N TYR A 457 -17.59 -5.37 -14.22
CA TYR A 457 -16.63 -5.32 -15.32
C TYR A 457 -15.49 -4.41 -14.89
N SER A 458 -14.27 -4.86 -15.07
CA SER A 458 -13.09 -4.07 -14.74
C SER A 458 -12.02 -4.25 -15.82
N LYS A 459 -11.31 -3.19 -16.12
CA LYS A 459 -10.18 -3.19 -17.06
C LYS A 459 -9.02 -2.42 -16.48
N ALA A 460 -7.86 -3.04 -16.45
CA ALA A 460 -6.61 -2.39 -16.07
C ALA A 460 -5.65 -2.39 -17.26
N PHE A 461 -4.95 -1.29 -17.43
CA PHE A 461 -3.98 -1.10 -18.48
C PHE A 461 -2.68 -0.55 -17.90
N ASN A 462 -1.56 -1.00 -18.41
CA ASN A 462 -0.24 -0.45 -18.12
C ASN A 462 0.56 -0.36 -19.40
N GLU A 463 1.27 0.73 -19.57
CA GLU A 463 2.25 0.90 -20.65
C GLU A 463 3.52 1.57 -20.12
N ILE A 464 4.65 1.10 -20.62
CA ILE A 464 5.97 1.67 -20.41
C ILE A 464 6.60 1.80 -21.79
N PRO A 465 6.21 2.84 -22.55
CA PRO A 465 6.71 3.04 -23.90
C PRO A 465 8.11 3.64 -23.85
N GLU A 466 8.91 3.30 -24.81
CA GLU A 466 10.25 3.86 -25.08
C GLU A 466 11.12 4.04 -23.84
N ASN A 467 11.11 3.03 -22.95
CA ASN A 467 11.97 3.01 -21.77
C ASN A 467 13.44 2.89 -22.21
N THR A 468 14.12 4.02 -22.20
CA THR A 468 15.47 4.15 -22.76
C THR A 468 16.51 4.16 -21.65
N THR A 469 17.55 3.33 -21.79
CA THR A 469 18.74 3.33 -20.92
C THR A 469 19.98 3.63 -21.76
N VAL A 470 20.78 4.59 -21.30
CA VAL A 470 22.05 4.98 -21.91
C VAL A 470 23.17 4.72 -20.90
N ASN A 471 24.16 3.89 -21.30
CA ASN A 471 25.30 3.55 -20.47
C ASN A 471 26.60 4.05 -21.11
N THR A 472 27.42 4.71 -20.30
CA THR A 472 28.73 5.23 -20.71
C THR A 472 29.77 4.85 -19.66
N VAL A 473 31.04 4.84 -20.06
CA VAL A 473 32.18 4.52 -19.19
C VAL A 473 33.29 5.54 -19.37
N SER A 474 34.06 5.73 -18.31
CA SER A 474 35.26 6.56 -18.30
C SER A 474 36.31 5.96 -17.38
N THR A 475 37.52 6.49 -17.45
CA THR A 475 38.60 6.14 -16.53
C THR A 475 39.16 7.38 -15.90
N VAL A 476 39.39 7.33 -14.59
CA VAL A 476 40.14 8.36 -13.89
C VAL A 476 41.58 7.90 -13.75
N ARG A 477 42.54 8.76 -14.09
CA ARG A 477 43.99 8.54 -13.94
C ARG A 477 44.62 9.78 -13.31
N ASN A 478 45.37 9.55 -12.23
CA ASN A 478 45.99 10.68 -11.46
C ASN A 478 44.94 11.75 -11.06
N ASN A 479 43.77 11.33 -10.62
CA ASN A 479 42.60 12.17 -10.30
C ASN A 479 42.03 12.99 -11.46
N ILE A 480 42.41 12.71 -12.69
CA ILE A 480 41.87 13.34 -13.91
C ILE A 480 40.99 12.35 -14.63
N GLU A 481 39.70 12.69 -14.81
CA GLU A 481 38.76 11.87 -15.56
C GLU A 481 39.00 12.02 -17.06
N ASN A 482 39.17 10.89 -17.74
CA ASN A 482 39.31 10.85 -19.19
C ASN A 482 37.96 11.10 -19.87
N GLN A 483 38.01 11.25 -21.18
CA GLN A 483 36.81 11.42 -21.99
C GLN A 483 35.86 10.23 -21.85
N VAL A 484 34.58 10.51 -21.68
CA VAL A 484 33.51 9.51 -21.54
C VAL A 484 33.26 8.82 -22.89
N SER A 485 33.11 7.51 -22.88
CA SER A 485 32.77 6.71 -24.08
C SER A 485 31.50 5.89 -23.85
N VAL A 486 30.74 5.64 -24.93
CA VAL A 486 29.54 4.82 -24.89
C VAL A 486 29.94 3.34 -24.87
N VAL A 487 29.24 2.54 -24.05
CA VAL A 487 29.44 1.10 -23.98
C VAL A 487 29.02 0.45 -25.30
N THR A 488 29.88 -0.37 -25.89
CA THR A 488 29.70 -0.95 -27.22
C THR A 488 28.75 -2.17 -27.24
N LEU A 489 28.66 -2.92 -26.15
CA LEU A 489 27.85 -4.14 -26.04
C LEU A 489 26.83 -3.99 -24.91
N GLY A 490 25.54 -4.08 -25.26
CA GLY A 490 24.46 -3.96 -24.25
C GLY A 490 24.38 -2.58 -23.57
N GLY A 491 24.99 -1.53 -24.18
CA GLY A 491 25.11 -0.23 -23.59
C GLY A 491 23.85 0.63 -23.68
N GLN A 492 23.01 0.37 -24.69
CA GLN A 492 21.82 1.18 -24.98
C GLN A 492 20.66 0.24 -25.26
N SER A 493 19.61 0.33 -24.47
CA SER A 493 18.37 -0.39 -24.76
C SER A 493 17.19 0.56 -24.80
N VAL A 494 16.26 0.28 -25.70
CA VAL A 494 14.98 0.98 -25.81
C VAL A 494 13.88 -0.09 -25.81
N ARG A 495 12.96 0.02 -24.87
CA ARG A 495 12.01 -1.04 -24.57
C ARG A 495 10.58 -0.49 -24.54
N TRP A 496 9.64 -1.26 -25.11
CA TRP A 496 8.19 -1.04 -25.01
C TRP A 496 7.56 -2.24 -24.32
N GLU A 497 6.78 -1.94 -23.32
CA GLU A 497 6.01 -2.92 -22.57
C GLU A 497 4.58 -2.39 -22.39
N HIS A 498 3.59 -3.21 -22.66
CA HIS A 498 2.21 -2.91 -22.24
C HIS A 498 1.43 -4.18 -21.94
N ASN A 499 0.50 -4.08 -21.03
CA ASN A 499 -0.45 -5.14 -20.73
C ASN A 499 -1.84 -4.61 -20.49
N THR A 500 -2.81 -5.42 -20.84
CA THR A 500 -4.23 -5.19 -20.57
C THR A 500 -4.76 -6.38 -19.79
N ASP A 501 -5.41 -6.12 -18.65
CA ASP A 501 -6.17 -7.09 -17.88
C ASP A 501 -7.64 -6.72 -17.92
N GLU A 502 -8.50 -7.65 -18.36
CA GLU A 502 -9.95 -7.51 -18.32
C GLU A 502 -10.53 -8.56 -17.37
N ASP A 503 -11.50 -8.16 -16.55
CA ASP A 503 -12.13 -9.01 -15.54
C ASP A 503 -13.65 -8.81 -15.60
N VAL A 504 -14.38 -9.89 -15.84
CA VAL A 504 -15.85 -9.94 -15.77
C VAL A 504 -16.21 -10.87 -14.63
N SER A 505 -17.00 -10.41 -13.67
CA SER A 505 -17.41 -11.24 -12.55
C SER A 505 -18.88 -11.08 -12.19
N GLY A 506 -19.49 -12.18 -11.78
CA GLY A 506 -20.83 -12.25 -11.25
C GLY A 506 -20.84 -12.98 -9.91
N LYS A 507 -21.49 -12.40 -8.90
CA LYS A 507 -21.64 -12.97 -7.56
C LYS A 507 -23.11 -12.89 -7.15
N PHE A 508 -23.60 -13.91 -6.45
CA PHE A 508 -24.90 -13.87 -5.82
C PHE A 508 -24.87 -14.52 -4.45
N ASN A 509 -25.75 -14.06 -3.54
CA ASN A 509 -25.90 -14.60 -2.20
C ASN A 509 -27.38 -14.65 -1.81
N PHE A 510 -27.79 -15.74 -1.18
CA PHE A 510 -29.07 -15.91 -0.51
C PHE A 510 -28.83 -16.08 0.97
N ILE A 511 -29.46 -15.29 1.80
CA ILE A 511 -29.36 -15.35 3.24
C ILE A 511 -30.76 -15.51 3.82
N SER A 512 -31.01 -16.63 4.52
CA SER A 512 -32.26 -16.90 5.22
C SER A 512 -32.03 -16.83 6.72
N THR A 513 -32.89 -16.11 7.43
CA THR A 513 -32.80 -15.96 8.88
C THR A 513 -34.00 -16.72 9.52
N VAL A 514 -33.67 -17.66 10.40
CA VAL A 514 -34.62 -18.43 11.19
C VAL A 514 -34.50 -18.02 12.64
N ASN A 515 -35.62 -17.57 13.24
CA ASN A 515 -35.66 -17.25 14.67
C ASN A 515 -35.81 -18.55 15.49
N LEU A 516 -34.93 -18.71 16.48
CA LEU A 516 -34.95 -19.79 17.44
C LEU A 516 -35.45 -19.25 18.81
N ASN A 517 -35.87 -20.12 19.72
CA ASN A 517 -36.40 -19.73 21.03
C ASN A 517 -35.50 -18.84 21.85
N LYS A 518 -34.17 -18.91 21.67
CA LYS A 518 -33.18 -18.06 22.34
C LYS A 518 -32.04 -17.65 21.42
N GLY A 519 -32.36 -17.21 20.19
CA GLY A 519 -31.33 -16.81 19.22
C GLY A 519 -31.83 -16.81 17.78
N THR A 520 -30.90 -16.68 16.84
CA THR A 520 -31.16 -16.67 15.41
C THR A 520 -30.16 -17.60 14.69
N LEU A 521 -30.63 -18.29 13.67
CA LEU A 521 -29.81 -19.05 12.74
C LEU A 521 -29.91 -18.38 11.36
N GLU A 522 -28.81 -17.89 10.86
CA GLU A 522 -28.68 -17.42 9.48
C GLU A 522 -28.04 -18.54 8.65
N ILE A 523 -28.65 -18.87 7.52
CA ILE A 523 -28.11 -19.81 6.53
C ILE A 523 -27.84 -18.98 5.27
N ALA A 524 -26.61 -18.97 4.82
CA ALA A 524 -26.17 -18.25 3.64
C ALA A 524 -25.58 -19.22 2.61
N THR A 525 -25.98 -19.07 1.35
CA THR A 525 -25.40 -19.78 0.22
C THR A 525 -25.23 -18.83 -0.95
N GLY A 526 -24.23 -19.06 -1.76
CA GLY A 526 -23.98 -18.21 -2.91
C GLY A 526 -22.95 -18.78 -3.86
N GLY A 527 -22.74 -18.07 -4.95
CA GLY A 527 -21.81 -18.44 -5.99
C GLY A 527 -21.03 -17.24 -6.54
N LEU A 528 -19.91 -17.54 -7.17
CA LEU A 528 -19.06 -16.61 -7.89
C LEU A 528 -18.64 -17.24 -9.22
N TYR A 529 -18.74 -16.46 -10.28
CA TYR A 529 -18.07 -16.71 -11.55
C TYR A 529 -17.19 -15.51 -11.88
N ARG A 530 -15.95 -15.77 -12.29
CA ARG A 530 -15.02 -14.75 -12.75
C ARG A 530 -14.27 -15.25 -13.97
N ASP A 531 -14.18 -14.44 -15.00
CA ASP A 531 -13.34 -14.61 -16.17
C ASP A 531 -12.39 -13.43 -16.28
N LYS A 532 -11.10 -13.72 -16.19
CA LYS A 532 -10.02 -12.74 -16.31
C LYS A 532 -9.16 -13.08 -17.51
N GLN A 533 -8.94 -12.10 -18.37
CA GLN A 533 -8.12 -12.18 -19.57
C GLN A 533 -6.95 -11.19 -19.48
N ARG A 534 -5.76 -11.62 -19.87
CA ARG A 534 -4.56 -10.76 -19.98
C ARG A 534 -3.97 -10.87 -21.38
N ALA A 535 -3.65 -9.72 -21.97
CA ALA A 535 -2.76 -9.61 -23.13
C ALA A 535 -1.50 -8.86 -22.72
N ASN A 536 -0.32 -9.41 -22.99
CA ASN A 536 0.96 -8.81 -22.68
C ASN A 536 1.82 -8.66 -23.93
N PHE A 537 2.44 -7.48 -24.08
CA PHE A 537 3.34 -7.14 -25.17
C PHE A 537 4.69 -6.70 -24.61
N PHE A 538 5.75 -7.14 -25.27
CA PHE A 538 7.12 -6.78 -24.96
C PHE A 538 7.92 -6.66 -26.25
N ASN A 539 8.68 -5.57 -26.39
CA ASN A 539 9.63 -5.42 -27.49
C ASN A 539 10.83 -4.58 -27.03
N GLU A 540 12.02 -5.03 -27.35
CA GLU A 540 13.28 -4.38 -27.00
C GLU A 540 14.19 -4.25 -28.20
N TYR A 541 14.78 -3.06 -28.33
CA TYR A 541 15.79 -2.76 -29.34
C TYR A 541 17.11 -2.44 -28.64
N ASP A 542 18.21 -3.01 -29.19
CA ASP A 542 19.58 -2.75 -28.75
C ASP A 542 20.21 -1.77 -29.74
N LEU A 543 20.62 -0.61 -29.19
CA LEU A 543 21.28 0.43 -29.97
C LEU A 543 22.78 0.42 -29.68
N ARG A 544 23.59 0.41 -30.74
CA ARG A 544 25.05 0.44 -30.62
C ARG A 544 25.62 1.72 -31.21
N PRO A 545 26.62 2.30 -30.57
CA PRO A 545 27.26 3.51 -31.08
C PRO A 545 27.89 3.26 -32.46
N PHE A 546 27.70 4.22 -33.34
CA PHE A 546 28.17 4.17 -34.70
C PHE A 546 29.03 5.40 -35.00
N ASP A 547 30.19 5.21 -35.74
CA ASP A 547 31.05 6.27 -36.22
C ASP A 547 31.31 6.03 -37.69
N ASP A 548 30.95 6.96 -38.56
CA ASP A 548 31.02 6.86 -40.02
C ASP A 548 32.43 6.54 -40.54
N ASN A 549 33.49 6.75 -39.74
CA ASN A 549 34.88 6.62 -40.18
C ASN A 549 35.57 5.32 -39.83
N LYS A 550 34.87 4.33 -39.25
CA LYS A 550 35.49 3.07 -38.86
C LYS A 550 34.57 1.87 -39.05
N ALA A 551 35.11 0.63 -39.14
CA ALA A 551 34.33 -0.60 -39.33
C ALA A 551 33.38 -0.91 -38.14
N VAL A 552 32.20 -1.44 -38.45
CA VAL A 552 31.21 -1.86 -37.48
C VAL A 552 31.85 -2.77 -36.42
N GLY A 553 31.81 -2.39 -35.16
CA GLY A 553 32.35 -3.14 -34.01
C GLY A 553 33.65 -2.60 -33.41
N GLN A 554 34.30 -1.61 -33.95
CA GLN A 554 35.59 -1.09 -33.46
C GLN A 554 35.52 0.31 -32.81
N LYS A 555 34.32 0.78 -32.38
CA LYS A 555 34.22 2.21 -32.15
C LYS A 555 33.48 2.60 -30.90
N ASN A 556 34.15 3.44 -30.15
CA ASN A 556 33.63 4.23 -29.08
C ASN A 556 33.34 5.63 -29.63
N ASN A 557 32.07 6.06 -29.71
CA ASN A 557 31.78 7.47 -29.84
C ASN A 557 32.23 8.16 -28.56
N LEU A 558 33.29 8.92 -28.65
CA LEU A 558 33.75 9.74 -27.54
C LEU A 558 32.84 10.96 -27.43
N ILE A 559 32.26 11.13 -26.26
CA ILE A 559 31.51 12.36 -25.94
C ILE A 559 32.55 13.42 -25.60
N LYS A 560 32.56 14.53 -26.31
CA LYS A 560 33.45 15.63 -26.02
C LYS A 560 33.03 16.32 -24.73
N GLY A 561 33.92 16.33 -23.74
CA GLY A 561 33.68 16.98 -22.44
C GLY A 561 33.06 16.06 -21.39
N VAL A 562 32.96 16.57 -20.18
CA VAL A 562 32.49 15.84 -18.99
C VAL A 562 30.97 15.89 -18.83
N ASP A 563 30.23 16.61 -19.69
CA ASP A 563 28.75 16.66 -19.62
C ASP A 563 28.13 15.47 -20.31
N TRP A 564 28.21 14.31 -19.62
CA TRP A 564 27.64 13.03 -20.00
C TRP A 564 26.10 13.04 -20.03
N LYS A 565 25.43 14.14 -19.72
CA LYS A 565 23.97 14.32 -19.76
C LYS A 565 23.46 14.77 -21.14
N ASP A 566 24.33 15.16 -22.05
CA ASP A 566 23.95 15.48 -23.43
C ASP A 566 24.38 14.37 -24.39
N TYR A 567 23.44 13.45 -24.67
CA TYR A 567 23.66 12.34 -25.59
C TYR A 567 23.25 12.67 -27.03
N SER A 568 22.87 13.90 -27.34
CA SER A 568 22.33 14.28 -28.65
C SER A 568 23.34 14.13 -29.80
N GLU A 569 24.63 14.13 -29.48
CA GLU A 569 25.70 13.95 -30.48
C GLU A 569 26.08 12.48 -30.72
N ILE A 570 25.52 11.53 -29.96
CA ILE A 570 25.85 10.12 -30.14
C ILE A 570 25.03 9.54 -31.29
N LYS A 571 25.74 9.05 -32.32
CA LYS A 571 25.12 8.31 -33.42
C LYS A 571 25.02 6.85 -33.06
N PHE A 572 23.84 6.26 -33.28
CA PHE A 572 23.56 4.85 -33.05
C PHE A 572 23.17 4.13 -34.33
N THR A 573 23.44 2.82 -34.35
CA THR A 573 22.82 1.86 -35.28
C THR A 573 21.94 0.91 -34.50
N VAL A 574 20.91 0.37 -35.12
CA VAL A 574 20.01 -0.61 -34.48
C VAL A 574 20.58 -1.99 -34.72
N TYR A 575 21.00 -2.68 -33.65
CA TYR A 575 21.64 -3.99 -33.74
C TYR A 575 20.65 -5.10 -34.05
N ASN A 576 19.45 -5.08 -33.43
CA ASN A 576 18.35 -6.00 -33.70
C ASN A 576 17.15 -5.24 -34.34
N PRO A 577 17.22 -4.91 -35.63
CA PRO A 577 16.27 -3.98 -36.27
C PRO A 577 14.81 -4.47 -36.29
N TYR A 578 14.57 -5.77 -36.08
CA TYR A 578 13.22 -6.35 -35.95
C TYR A 578 12.73 -6.44 -34.52
N GLY A 579 13.52 -5.97 -33.53
CA GLY A 579 13.21 -6.04 -32.13
C GLY A 579 13.26 -7.46 -31.55
N SER A 580 12.63 -7.63 -30.37
CA SER A 580 12.57 -8.90 -29.62
C SER A 580 11.14 -9.47 -29.53
N THR A 581 10.37 -9.35 -30.62
CA THR A 581 8.96 -9.80 -30.63
C THR A 581 8.77 -11.31 -30.44
N GLY A 582 9.82 -12.12 -30.67
CA GLY A 582 9.85 -13.55 -30.33
C GLY A 582 10.01 -13.86 -28.83
N ASP A 583 10.08 -12.85 -27.95
CA ASP A 583 10.21 -13.04 -26.52
C ASP A 583 8.95 -13.68 -25.94
N PRO A 584 9.05 -14.67 -25.03
CA PRO A 584 7.91 -15.28 -24.34
C PRO A 584 7.04 -14.30 -23.54
N LEU A 585 7.50 -13.08 -23.29
CA LEU A 585 6.66 -12.01 -22.72
C LEU A 585 5.57 -11.50 -23.67
N ASN A 586 5.56 -11.92 -24.93
CA ASN A 586 4.45 -11.73 -25.84
C ASN A 586 3.47 -12.91 -25.70
N TYR A 587 2.48 -12.76 -24.80
CA TYR A 587 1.54 -13.82 -24.45
C TYR A 587 0.13 -13.32 -24.18
N ASN A 588 -0.84 -14.22 -24.36
CA ASN A 588 -2.18 -14.10 -23.78
C ASN A 588 -2.31 -15.07 -22.61
N ALA A 589 -3.05 -14.68 -21.59
CA ALA A 589 -3.34 -15.53 -20.44
C ALA A 589 -4.78 -15.38 -19.98
N SER A 590 -5.31 -16.43 -19.34
CA SER A 590 -6.67 -16.44 -18.81
C SER A 590 -6.74 -17.10 -17.43
N GLU A 591 -7.68 -16.65 -16.60
CA GLU A 591 -8.00 -17.25 -15.31
C GLU A 591 -9.52 -17.29 -15.15
N ILE A 592 -10.09 -18.49 -15.11
CA ILE A 592 -11.53 -18.70 -14.84
C ILE A 592 -11.66 -19.28 -13.45
N ILE A 593 -12.46 -18.62 -12.61
CA ILE A 593 -12.77 -19.05 -11.25
C ILE A 593 -14.28 -19.28 -11.15
N THR A 594 -14.66 -20.50 -10.78
CA THR A 594 -16.05 -20.86 -10.43
C THR A 594 -16.09 -21.31 -8.98
N ALA A 595 -16.96 -20.70 -8.18
CA ALA A 595 -17.02 -21.02 -6.77
C ALA A 595 -18.45 -21.06 -6.24
N GLY A 596 -18.67 -21.92 -5.23
CA GLY A 596 -19.89 -21.97 -4.46
C GLY A 596 -19.59 -22.11 -2.98
N TYR A 597 -20.48 -21.62 -2.12
CA TYR A 597 -20.33 -21.75 -0.68
C TYR A 597 -21.65 -22.01 0.04
N LEU A 598 -21.53 -22.64 1.20
CA LEU A 598 -22.58 -22.76 2.20
C LEU A 598 -22.02 -22.33 3.55
N GLN A 599 -22.72 -21.43 4.23
CA GLN A 599 -22.33 -20.87 5.52
C GLN A 599 -23.53 -20.81 6.47
N THR A 600 -23.31 -21.11 7.74
CA THR A 600 -24.30 -20.94 8.80
C THR A 600 -23.75 -20.02 9.89
N LYS A 601 -24.59 -19.12 10.41
CA LYS A 601 -24.26 -18.26 11.54
C LYS A 601 -25.31 -18.41 12.61
N LEU A 602 -24.93 -19.03 13.71
CA LEU A 602 -25.77 -19.23 14.88
C LEU A 602 -25.46 -18.13 15.90
N LEU A 603 -26.48 -17.37 16.26
CA LEU A 603 -26.46 -16.42 17.37
C LEU A 603 -27.33 -16.95 18.48
N LYS A 604 -26.77 -17.26 19.65
CA LYS A 604 -27.52 -17.76 20.79
C LYS A 604 -26.92 -17.19 22.08
N GLU A 605 -27.73 -16.37 22.82
CA GLU A 605 -27.26 -15.69 24.04
C GLU A 605 -25.92 -15.00 23.85
N ASN A 606 -24.88 -15.46 24.54
CA ASN A 606 -23.52 -14.89 24.48
C ASN A 606 -22.60 -15.55 23.41
N PHE A 607 -23.16 -16.39 22.56
CA PHE A 607 -22.40 -17.23 21.65
C PHE A 607 -22.76 -16.94 20.19
N GLN A 608 -21.79 -16.68 19.38
CA GLN A 608 -21.91 -16.59 17.92
C GLN A 608 -20.94 -17.57 17.26
N LEU A 609 -21.48 -18.51 16.52
CA LEU A 609 -20.73 -19.44 15.69
C LEU A 609 -21.03 -19.14 14.22
N ASN A 610 -20.00 -18.84 13.43
CA ASN A 610 -20.06 -18.74 11.98
C ASN A 610 -19.19 -19.86 11.40
N THR A 611 -19.78 -20.80 10.68
CA THR A 611 -19.07 -21.91 10.05
C THR A 611 -19.56 -22.12 8.64
N GLY A 612 -18.66 -22.52 7.75
CA GLY A 612 -19.02 -22.78 6.36
C GLY A 612 -17.92 -23.47 5.58
N VAL A 613 -18.25 -23.81 4.37
CA VAL A 613 -17.34 -24.37 3.40
C VAL A 613 -17.53 -23.66 2.06
N ARG A 614 -16.43 -23.36 1.43
CA ARG A 614 -16.36 -22.85 0.07
C ARG A 614 -15.60 -23.82 -0.80
N VAL A 615 -16.06 -24.02 -2.02
CA VAL A 615 -15.36 -24.80 -3.03
C VAL A 615 -15.05 -23.86 -4.19
N GLU A 616 -13.79 -23.78 -4.58
CA GLU A 616 -13.32 -22.99 -5.72
C GLU A 616 -12.63 -23.89 -6.74
N ASN A 617 -13.11 -23.84 -7.99
CA ASN A 617 -12.41 -24.40 -9.13
C ASN A 617 -11.69 -23.29 -9.88
N THR A 618 -10.44 -23.50 -10.18
CA THR A 618 -9.58 -22.56 -10.91
C THR A 618 -9.06 -23.23 -12.17
N ASN A 619 -9.26 -22.56 -13.31
CA ASN A 619 -8.59 -22.88 -14.57
C ASN A 619 -7.73 -21.66 -14.95
N GLN A 620 -6.42 -21.79 -14.93
CA GLN A 620 -5.45 -20.73 -15.21
C GLN A 620 -4.46 -21.19 -16.27
N GLY A 621 -4.20 -20.34 -17.26
CA GLY A 621 -3.26 -20.70 -18.32
C GLY A 621 -2.70 -19.53 -19.10
N TYR A 622 -1.74 -19.83 -19.97
CA TYR A 622 -1.14 -18.88 -20.91
C TYR A 622 -0.91 -19.51 -22.29
N ASN A 623 -0.81 -18.66 -23.30
CA ASN A 623 -0.45 -19.01 -24.67
C ASN A 623 0.54 -17.97 -25.20
N LEU A 624 1.75 -18.40 -25.59
CA LEU A 624 2.74 -17.52 -26.20
C LEU A 624 2.28 -17.13 -27.60
N LEU A 625 2.40 -15.86 -27.96
CA LEU A 625 2.02 -15.35 -29.28
C LEU A 625 2.98 -15.86 -30.36
N ASN A 626 4.27 -16.04 -30.01
CA ASN A 626 5.28 -16.58 -30.87
C ASN A 626 5.89 -17.82 -30.22
N PRO A 627 5.69 -19.03 -30.82
CA PRO A 627 6.26 -20.25 -30.28
C PRO A 627 7.79 -20.21 -30.20
N VAL A 628 8.35 -20.59 -29.07
CA VAL A 628 9.78 -20.64 -28.81
C VAL A 628 10.23 -22.08 -28.64
N ALA A 629 11.29 -22.47 -29.33
CA ALA A 629 11.82 -23.83 -29.22
C ALA A 629 12.39 -24.10 -27.82
N GLY A 630 12.14 -25.30 -27.29
CA GLY A 630 12.66 -25.74 -25.99
C GLY A 630 11.93 -25.18 -24.78
N VAL A 631 10.84 -24.44 -24.97
CA VAL A 631 9.97 -23.96 -23.86
C VAL A 631 8.53 -24.44 -24.05
N LYS A 632 7.76 -24.46 -22.95
CA LYS A 632 6.34 -24.80 -22.95
C LYS A 632 5.54 -23.60 -23.48
N ASN A 633 5.10 -23.65 -24.73
CA ASN A 633 4.40 -22.55 -25.40
C ASN A 633 2.97 -22.32 -24.92
N ILE A 634 2.32 -23.35 -24.42
CA ILE A 634 0.97 -23.30 -23.81
C ILE A 634 1.04 -23.95 -22.44
N GLY A 635 0.64 -23.22 -21.41
CA GLY A 635 0.54 -23.73 -20.05
C GLY A 635 -0.90 -23.68 -19.56
N GLU A 636 -1.36 -24.73 -18.87
CA GLU A 636 -2.67 -24.79 -18.22
C GLU A 636 -2.56 -25.50 -16.88
N GLN A 637 -3.26 -24.98 -15.89
CA GLN A 637 -3.41 -25.55 -14.55
C GLN A 637 -4.87 -25.54 -14.15
N VAL A 638 -5.42 -26.70 -13.84
CA VAL A 638 -6.80 -26.85 -13.35
C VAL A 638 -6.77 -27.53 -12.00
N TYR A 639 -7.38 -26.91 -11.01
CA TYR A 639 -7.46 -27.46 -9.66
C TYR A 639 -8.70 -27.00 -8.92
N THR A 640 -9.09 -27.79 -7.90
CA THR A 640 -10.25 -27.50 -7.06
C THR A 640 -9.84 -27.51 -5.60
N ASP A 641 -10.17 -26.43 -4.89
CA ASP A 641 -9.87 -26.26 -3.47
C ASP A 641 -11.13 -26.29 -2.63
N VAL A 642 -11.06 -27.01 -1.51
CA VAL A 642 -12.09 -27.03 -0.47
C VAL A 642 -11.61 -26.22 0.70
N LEU A 643 -12.32 -25.14 1.02
CA LEU A 643 -11.93 -24.08 1.94
C LEU A 643 -12.91 -23.98 3.12
N PRO A 644 -12.75 -24.81 4.15
CA PRO A 644 -13.56 -24.73 5.38
C PRO A 644 -13.18 -23.50 6.21
N SER A 645 -14.16 -22.94 6.92
CA SER A 645 -13.96 -21.85 7.88
C SER A 645 -14.86 -22.02 9.09
N ILE A 646 -14.32 -21.70 10.28
CA ILE A 646 -15.02 -21.75 11.57
C ILE A 646 -14.60 -20.51 12.35
N HIS A 647 -15.58 -19.70 12.75
CA HIS A 647 -15.37 -18.50 13.57
C HIS A 647 -16.29 -18.54 14.77
N LEU A 648 -15.71 -18.62 15.93
CA LEU A 648 -16.39 -18.58 17.22
C LEU A 648 -16.17 -17.22 17.86
N LYS A 649 -17.24 -16.56 18.27
CA LYS A 649 -17.19 -15.36 19.12
C LYS A 649 -18.03 -15.60 20.36
N TYR A 650 -17.39 -15.49 21.51
CA TYR A 650 -18.03 -15.55 22.81
C TYR A 650 -18.08 -14.15 23.44
N LEU A 651 -19.29 -13.68 23.75
CA LEU A 651 -19.55 -12.39 24.38
C LEU A 651 -19.43 -12.55 25.88
N LEU A 652 -18.28 -12.21 26.48
CA LEU A 652 -18.08 -12.23 27.93
C LEU A 652 -18.99 -11.21 28.62
N ASN A 653 -19.22 -10.09 27.97
CA ASN A 653 -20.26 -9.09 28.27
C ASN A 653 -20.45 -8.20 27.03
N GLU A 654 -21.29 -7.16 27.15
CA GLU A 654 -21.58 -6.25 26.03
C GLU A 654 -20.35 -5.58 25.42
N ASN A 655 -19.23 -5.47 26.14
CA ASN A 655 -18.03 -4.76 25.72
C ASN A 655 -16.78 -5.66 25.61
N LYS A 656 -16.90 -6.96 25.86
CA LYS A 656 -15.76 -7.89 25.86
C LYS A 656 -16.08 -9.15 25.06
N ASN A 657 -15.25 -9.44 24.08
CA ASN A 657 -15.37 -10.61 23.22
C ASN A 657 -14.12 -11.48 23.29
N LEU A 658 -14.30 -12.79 23.21
CA LEU A 658 -13.25 -13.74 22.87
C LEU A 658 -13.57 -14.34 21.52
N ARG A 659 -12.64 -14.29 20.58
CA ARG A 659 -12.74 -14.88 19.25
C ARG A 659 -11.75 -16.01 19.06
N VAL A 660 -12.19 -17.08 18.44
CA VAL A 660 -11.35 -18.18 17.95
C VAL A 660 -11.75 -18.44 16.50
N SER A 661 -10.80 -18.55 15.61
CA SER A 661 -11.08 -18.84 14.22
C SER A 661 -10.10 -19.81 13.60
N TYR A 662 -10.61 -20.57 12.67
CA TYR A 662 -9.88 -21.41 11.73
C TYR A 662 -10.39 -21.11 10.32
N SER A 663 -9.47 -20.98 9.37
CA SER A 663 -9.83 -20.89 7.95
C SER A 663 -8.73 -21.45 7.07
N ARG A 664 -9.11 -22.18 6.02
CA ARG A 664 -8.23 -22.57 4.94
C ARG A 664 -8.30 -21.52 3.83
N SER A 665 -7.14 -21.12 3.32
CA SER A 665 -7.00 -20.15 2.24
C SER A 665 -5.91 -20.57 1.26
N ILE A 666 -5.93 -19.98 0.07
CA ILE A 666 -4.98 -20.28 -1.00
C ILE A 666 -4.27 -19.01 -1.48
N ASN A 667 -3.24 -19.20 -2.30
CA ASN A 667 -2.68 -18.13 -3.13
C ASN A 667 -2.28 -18.69 -4.49
N ARG A 668 -2.79 -18.07 -5.54
CA ARG A 668 -2.55 -18.43 -6.93
C ARG A 668 -1.28 -17.73 -7.46
N PRO A 669 -0.44 -18.38 -8.27
CA PRO A 669 0.66 -17.70 -8.97
C PRO A 669 0.11 -16.62 -9.92
N SER A 670 0.92 -15.61 -10.22
CA SER A 670 0.59 -14.61 -11.25
C SER A 670 0.82 -15.16 -12.65
N PHE A 671 0.20 -14.59 -13.66
CA PHE A 671 0.45 -14.95 -15.05
C PHE A 671 1.93 -14.80 -15.41
N PHE A 672 2.55 -13.71 -14.98
CA PHE A 672 3.95 -13.46 -15.19
C PHE A 672 4.85 -14.55 -14.60
N GLU A 673 4.51 -15.11 -13.45
CA GLU A 673 5.32 -16.15 -12.80
C GLU A 673 5.30 -17.49 -13.51
N ILE A 674 4.18 -17.82 -14.17
CA ILE A 674 4.02 -19.12 -14.88
C ILE A 674 4.46 -19.09 -16.35
N VAL A 675 4.65 -17.92 -16.96
CA VAL A 675 5.15 -17.80 -18.34
C VAL A 675 6.65 -18.04 -18.38
N PRO A 676 7.20 -18.87 -19.32
CA PRO A 676 8.61 -19.24 -19.36
C PRO A 676 9.50 -18.16 -20.01
N TYR A 677 9.45 -16.94 -19.50
CA TYR A 677 10.27 -15.82 -19.97
C TYR A 677 11.68 -15.84 -19.37
N LYS A 678 12.60 -15.10 -20.01
CA LYS A 678 13.93 -14.77 -19.47
C LYS A 678 14.20 -13.30 -19.70
N ILE A 679 14.40 -12.54 -18.63
CA ILE A 679 14.72 -11.10 -18.69
C ILE A 679 16.07 -10.85 -18.03
N ILE A 680 16.97 -10.18 -18.75
CA ILE A 680 18.22 -9.70 -18.18
C ILE A 680 17.93 -8.32 -17.56
N ASN A 681 17.96 -8.24 -16.25
CA ASN A 681 17.89 -7.01 -15.48
C ASN A 681 19.30 -6.54 -15.11
N GLU A 682 19.38 -5.35 -14.53
CA GLU A 682 20.66 -4.75 -14.14
C GLU A 682 21.41 -5.55 -13.04
N GLU A 683 20.69 -6.22 -12.17
CA GLU A 683 21.25 -6.91 -10.99
C GLU A 683 21.27 -8.44 -11.18
N PHE A 684 20.32 -9.00 -11.93
CA PHE A 684 20.16 -10.44 -12.13
C PHE A 684 19.29 -10.75 -13.35
N THR A 685 19.35 -11.99 -13.82
CA THR A 685 18.44 -12.51 -14.84
C THR A 685 17.23 -13.13 -14.14
N GLU A 686 16.03 -12.72 -14.51
CA GLU A 686 14.76 -13.31 -14.08
C GLU A 686 14.27 -14.36 -15.08
N MET A 687 13.60 -15.39 -14.56
CA MET A 687 13.00 -16.44 -15.35
C MET A 687 11.66 -16.86 -14.74
N GLY A 688 10.63 -17.06 -15.55
CA GLY A 688 9.37 -17.62 -15.11
C GLY A 688 9.42 -19.13 -14.92
N ASN A 689 8.41 -19.69 -14.22
CA ASN A 689 8.33 -21.12 -13.89
C ASN A 689 6.94 -21.69 -14.19
N PRO A 690 6.73 -22.36 -15.33
CA PRO A 690 5.46 -22.97 -15.69
C PRO A 690 4.95 -24.07 -14.75
N ASP A 691 5.83 -24.64 -13.92
CA ASP A 691 5.53 -25.76 -13.03
C ASP A 691 5.16 -25.31 -11.61
N LEU A 692 4.95 -24.00 -11.38
CA LEU A 692 4.51 -23.46 -10.09
C LEU A 692 3.17 -24.04 -9.68
N LYS A 693 3.09 -24.46 -8.41
CA LYS A 693 1.85 -24.87 -7.76
C LYS A 693 1.27 -23.73 -6.94
N HIS A 694 -0.05 -23.68 -6.81
CA HIS A 694 -0.68 -22.74 -5.88
C HIS A 694 -0.32 -23.07 -4.44
N THR A 695 -0.29 -22.07 -3.58
CA THR A 695 -0.02 -22.20 -2.15
C THR A 695 -1.32 -22.45 -1.40
N VAL A 696 -1.30 -23.31 -0.38
CA VAL A 696 -2.44 -23.59 0.51
C VAL A 696 -2.02 -23.32 1.95
N ALA A 697 -2.86 -22.66 2.74
CA ALA A 697 -2.57 -22.38 4.13
C ALA A 697 -3.74 -22.66 5.06
N ASP A 698 -3.43 -23.25 6.22
CA ASP A 698 -4.32 -23.38 7.36
C ASP A 698 -4.01 -22.27 8.37
N ASN A 699 -5.01 -21.45 8.68
CA ASN A 699 -4.91 -20.25 9.51
C ASN A 699 -5.68 -20.44 10.81
N PHE A 700 -5.04 -20.16 11.95
CA PHE A 700 -5.62 -20.21 13.28
C PHE A 700 -5.43 -18.88 13.98
N ASP A 701 -6.48 -18.35 14.60
CA ASP A 701 -6.44 -17.09 15.33
C ASP A 701 -7.19 -17.20 16.65
N ILE A 702 -6.65 -16.55 17.70
CA ILE A 702 -7.35 -16.29 18.95
C ILE A 702 -7.20 -14.80 19.24
N ARG A 703 -8.30 -14.11 19.57
CA ARG A 703 -8.27 -12.68 19.86
C ARG A 703 -9.22 -12.33 21.02
N TYR A 704 -8.70 -11.63 22.00
CA TYR A 704 -9.47 -11.02 23.08
C TYR A 704 -9.67 -9.55 22.79
N GLU A 705 -10.91 -9.07 22.92
CA GLU A 705 -11.34 -7.73 22.55
C GLU A 705 -12.06 -7.06 23.70
N ILE A 706 -11.69 -5.81 24.00
CA ILE A 706 -12.39 -4.94 24.95
C ILE A 706 -12.71 -3.63 24.23
N PHE A 707 -13.96 -3.20 24.28
CA PHE A 707 -14.45 -1.92 23.81
C PHE A 707 -14.99 -1.10 24.98
N PRO A 708 -14.12 -0.44 25.79
CA PRO A 708 -14.53 0.23 27.03
C PRO A 708 -15.51 1.37 26.76
N LYS A 709 -15.33 2.07 25.65
CA LYS A 709 -16.19 3.14 25.12
C LYS A 709 -16.28 2.99 23.60
N PRO A 710 -17.31 3.55 22.94
CA PRO A 710 -17.55 3.30 21.51
C PRO A 710 -16.42 3.65 20.53
N ALA A 711 -15.56 4.63 20.89
CA ALA A 711 -14.40 5.00 20.11
C ALA A 711 -13.09 4.37 20.62
N GLU A 712 -13.13 3.66 21.76
CA GLU A 712 -11.98 3.07 22.43
C GLU A 712 -11.93 1.57 22.21
N GLN A 713 -10.72 1.02 22.18
CA GLN A 713 -10.50 -0.42 22.07
C GLN A 713 -9.19 -0.84 22.72
N PHE A 714 -9.20 -2.09 23.19
CA PHE A 714 -8.02 -2.86 23.57
C PHE A 714 -8.18 -4.26 22.97
N LEU A 715 -7.32 -4.59 22.03
CA LEU A 715 -7.35 -5.85 21.30
C LEU A 715 -6.01 -6.53 21.47
N ILE A 716 -6.02 -7.80 21.85
CA ILE A 716 -4.83 -8.65 21.89
C ILE A 716 -5.14 -9.96 21.21
N GLY A 717 -4.28 -10.40 20.28
CA GLY A 717 -4.48 -11.62 19.51
C GLY A 717 -3.20 -12.35 19.23
N ILE A 718 -3.31 -13.66 19.06
CA ILE A 718 -2.26 -14.53 18.57
C ILE A 718 -2.74 -15.19 17.28
N PHE A 719 -1.83 -15.43 16.36
CA PHE A 719 -2.13 -16.13 15.11
C PHE A 719 -1.05 -17.18 14.79
N TYR A 720 -1.46 -18.21 14.06
CA TYR A 720 -0.58 -19.25 13.53
C TYR A 720 -1.05 -19.64 12.13
N LYS A 721 -0.12 -19.77 11.20
CA LYS A 721 -0.36 -20.20 9.82
C LYS A 721 0.61 -21.32 9.46
N ASN A 722 0.06 -22.41 8.94
CA ASN A 722 0.83 -23.49 8.31
C ASN A 722 0.63 -23.39 6.80
N ILE A 723 1.73 -23.19 6.06
CA ILE A 723 1.70 -22.80 4.65
C ILE A 723 2.38 -23.88 3.84
N ASN A 724 1.66 -24.54 2.96
CA ASN A 724 2.14 -25.56 2.05
C ASN A 724 2.46 -24.95 0.69
N ASN A 725 3.60 -25.33 0.11
CA ASN A 725 4.10 -24.83 -1.17
C ASN A 725 4.16 -23.29 -1.26
N PRO A 726 4.72 -22.57 -0.26
CA PRO A 726 4.89 -21.14 -0.38
C PRO A 726 5.72 -20.80 -1.62
N ILE A 727 5.31 -19.76 -2.35
CA ILE A 727 6.03 -19.26 -3.52
C ILE A 727 6.94 -18.13 -3.08
N GLU A 728 8.23 -18.31 -3.26
CA GLU A 728 9.23 -17.25 -3.11
C GLU A 728 10.21 -17.27 -4.28
N THR A 729 10.91 -16.16 -4.51
CA THR A 729 11.97 -16.11 -5.51
C THR A 729 13.16 -16.92 -5.02
N GLY A 730 13.50 -17.96 -5.76
CA GLY A 730 14.68 -18.79 -5.57
C GLY A 730 15.70 -18.53 -6.66
N ILE A 731 16.90 -19.11 -6.50
CA ILE A 731 17.92 -19.10 -7.55
C ILE A 731 18.03 -20.52 -8.09
N VAL A 732 17.85 -20.64 -9.40
CA VAL A 732 18.04 -21.91 -10.13
C VAL A 732 19.21 -21.76 -11.08
N ASP A 733 20.16 -22.68 -10.98
CA ASP A 733 21.32 -22.74 -11.88
C ASP A 733 20.99 -23.62 -13.11
N GLN A 734 21.13 -23.04 -14.30
CA GLN A 734 21.04 -23.77 -15.57
C GLN A 734 22.38 -23.67 -16.30
N GLY A 735 23.18 -24.72 -16.19
CA GLY A 735 24.56 -24.73 -16.68
C GLY A 735 25.44 -23.73 -15.93
N GLN A 736 26.04 -22.78 -16.64
CA GLN A 736 26.92 -21.75 -16.05
C GLN A 736 26.16 -20.46 -15.64
N ARG A 737 24.83 -20.42 -15.77
CA ARG A 737 24.01 -19.23 -15.50
C ARG A 737 23.06 -19.47 -14.36
N SER A 738 22.92 -18.46 -13.50
CA SER A 738 21.96 -18.42 -12.39
C SER A 738 20.78 -17.53 -12.73
N PHE A 739 19.58 -18.02 -12.47
CA PHE A 739 18.33 -17.31 -12.70
C PHE A 739 17.56 -17.12 -11.40
N PHE A 740 17.03 -15.93 -11.20
CA PHE A 740 16.02 -15.69 -10.19
C PHE A 740 14.67 -16.16 -10.72
N THR A 741 14.07 -17.15 -10.08
CA THR A 741 12.80 -17.74 -10.53
C THR A 741 11.86 -17.97 -9.36
N PRO A 742 10.53 -17.75 -9.53
CA PRO A 742 9.56 -18.12 -8.52
C PRO A 742 9.55 -19.64 -8.36
N THR A 743 9.64 -20.10 -7.11
CA THR A 743 9.80 -21.53 -6.76
C THR A 743 8.92 -21.85 -5.56
N ASN A 744 8.31 -23.05 -5.55
CA ASN A 744 7.63 -23.57 -4.38
C ASN A 744 8.65 -24.17 -3.40
N PHE A 745 8.61 -23.73 -2.16
CA PHE A 745 9.41 -24.29 -1.07
C PHE A 745 8.52 -25.06 -0.11
N GLY A 746 8.75 -26.29 0.17
CA GLY A 746 8.08 -27.23 1.06
C GLY A 746 6.97 -26.70 1.98
N ILE A 747 7.28 -26.53 3.27
CA ILE A 747 6.34 -26.02 4.27
C ILE A 747 6.96 -24.81 4.98
N ALA A 748 6.17 -23.75 5.12
CA ALA A 748 6.51 -22.62 5.96
C ALA A 748 5.53 -22.48 7.13
N LYS A 749 6.01 -21.94 8.24
CA LYS A 749 5.20 -21.58 9.40
C LYS A 749 5.30 -20.09 9.65
N ASN A 750 4.19 -19.48 10.03
CA ASN A 750 4.15 -18.05 10.38
C ASN A 750 3.24 -17.85 11.60
N TYR A 751 3.75 -17.24 12.67
CA TYR A 751 3.00 -17.02 13.90
C TYR A 751 3.40 -15.71 14.58
N GLY A 752 2.52 -15.19 15.42
CA GLY A 752 2.79 -13.94 16.09
C GLY A 752 1.72 -13.48 17.04
N LEU A 753 1.98 -12.29 17.59
CA LEU A 753 1.12 -11.59 18.53
C LEU A 753 0.79 -10.20 18.00
N GLU A 754 -0.46 -9.79 18.15
CA GLU A 754 -0.95 -8.46 17.78
C GLU A 754 -1.56 -7.78 18.99
N LEU A 755 -1.19 -6.51 19.21
CA LEU A 755 -1.76 -5.63 20.22
C LEU A 755 -2.27 -4.36 19.52
N ASP A 756 -3.48 -3.90 19.85
CA ASP A 756 -4.07 -2.65 19.34
C ASP A 756 -4.83 -1.94 20.45
N ILE A 757 -4.41 -0.74 20.77
CA ILE A 757 -4.95 0.09 21.86
C ILE A 757 -5.36 1.44 21.28
N THR A 758 -6.59 1.83 21.53
CA THR A 758 -7.07 3.21 21.29
C THR A 758 -7.74 3.71 22.57
N LYS A 759 -7.23 4.81 23.09
CA LYS A 759 -7.71 5.42 24.35
C LYS A 759 -7.80 6.93 24.20
N TYR A 760 -8.87 7.53 24.74
CA TYR A 760 -9.06 8.97 24.77
C TYR A 760 -9.14 9.49 26.20
N PHE A 761 -8.46 10.62 26.45
CA PHE A 761 -8.44 11.33 27.73
C PHE A 761 -8.75 12.80 27.45
N PHE A 762 -9.96 13.26 27.76
CA PHE A 762 -10.41 14.63 27.45
C PHE A 762 -10.16 15.00 25.97
N ASN A 763 -9.22 15.91 25.72
CA ASN A 763 -8.85 16.40 24.40
C ASN A 763 -7.71 15.57 23.76
N PHE A 764 -7.15 14.60 24.46
CA PHE A 764 -6.03 13.79 24.00
C PHE A 764 -6.49 12.38 23.62
N GLY A 765 -5.88 11.84 22.59
CA GLY A 765 -6.06 10.46 22.17
C GLY A 765 -4.70 9.80 21.93
N ILE A 766 -4.60 8.54 22.31
CA ILE A 766 -3.44 7.69 22.02
C ILE A 766 -3.95 6.48 21.24
N LYS A 767 -3.33 6.23 20.09
CA LYS A 767 -3.47 4.98 19.36
C LYS A 767 -2.10 4.30 19.32
N PHE A 768 -2.05 3.07 19.79
CA PHE A 768 -0.84 2.26 19.78
C PHE A 768 -1.17 0.90 19.24
N ASN A 769 -0.40 0.43 18.28
CA ASN A 769 -0.43 -0.96 17.89
C ASN A 769 0.98 -1.53 17.81
N TYR A 770 1.10 -2.80 18.14
CA TYR A 770 2.34 -3.56 18.08
C TYR A 770 2.06 -4.95 17.53
N THR A 771 2.93 -5.41 16.66
CA THR A 771 2.86 -6.77 16.12
C THR A 771 4.24 -7.40 16.16
N TYR A 772 4.31 -8.55 16.81
CA TYR A 772 5.44 -9.46 16.73
C TYR A 772 5.10 -10.60 15.76
N THR A 773 5.96 -10.86 14.80
CA THR A 773 5.79 -11.94 13.82
C THR A 773 7.07 -12.73 13.68
N ASN A 774 6.98 -14.04 13.78
CA ASN A 774 8.06 -14.95 13.49
C ASN A 774 7.61 -15.99 12.46
N SER A 775 8.48 -16.31 11.51
CA SER A 775 8.24 -17.36 10.51
C SER A 775 9.46 -18.19 10.28
N SER A 776 9.25 -19.38 9.76
CA SER A 776 10.33 -20.30 9.39
C SER A 776 10.03 -21.00 8.07
N ILE A 777 11.01 -20.99 7.19
CA ILE A 777 11.05 -21.74 5.94
C ILE A 777 12.47 -22.26 5.75
N THR A 778 12.59 -23.50 5.31
CA THR A 778 13.91 -24.11 5.04
C THR A 778 14.12 -24.18 3.54
N THR A 779 15.25 -23.64 3.09
CA THR A 779 15.61 -23.59 1.66
C THR A 779 17.02 -24.13 1.46
N SER A 780 17.28 -24.73 0.29
CA SER A 780 18.61 -25.16 -0.12
C SER A 780 19.45 -23.95 -0.54
N LYS A 781 20.70 -23.93 -0.13
CA LYS A 781 21.67 -22.86 -0.40
C LYS A 781 23.04 -23.41 -0.69
N VAL A 782 23.86 -22.66 -1.41
CA VAL A 782 25.23 -23.06 -1.74
C VAL A 782 26.26 -22.32 -0.88
N TYR A 783 27.41 -22.92 -0.72
CA TYR A 783 28.60 -22.34 -0.07
C TYR A 783 29.85 -22.93 -0.64
N TYR A 784 30.98 -22.20 -0.56
CA TYR A 784 32.30 -22.69 -0.94
C TYR A 784 32.98 -23.31 0.26
N GLU A 785 33.63 -24.44 0.05
CA GLU A 785 34.47 -25.13 1.01
C GLU A 785 35.86 -25.42 0.39
N LEU A 786 36.91 -25.40 1.20
CA LEU A 786 38.23 -25.72 0.72
C LEU A 786 38.26 -27.16 0.19
N ASN A 787 38.83 -27.33 -0.99
CA ASN A 787 39.00 -28.63 -1.56
C ASN A 787 40.10 -29.39 -0.78
N THR A 788 39.75 -30.55 -0.27
CA THR A 788 40.65 -31.39 0.49
C THR A 788 41.46 -32.37 -0.38
N ASP A 789 41.18 -32.42 -1.69
CA ASP A 789 41.96 -33.24 -2.65
C ASP A 789 43.27 -32.52 -3.01
N PRO A 790 44.44 -33.03 -2.56
CA PRO A 790 45.72 -32.42 -2.83
C PRO A 790 46.13 -32.41 -4.32
N ASN A 791 45.48 -33.23 -5.16
CA ASN A 791 45.76 -33.34 -6.60
C ASN A 791 44.84 -32.43 -7.43
N SER A 792 43.91 -31.74 -6.83
CA SER A 792 42.96 -30.88 -7.56
C SER A 792 43.54 -29.48 -7.75
N SER A 793 43.47 -28.98 -8.98
CA SER A 793 43.75 -27.58 -9.31
C SER A 793 42.66 -26.63 -8.82
N VAL A 794 41.50 -27.16 -8.44
CA VAL A 794 40.38 -26.39 -7.92
C VAL A 794 40.51 -26.23 -6.40
N ARG A 795 40.82 -25.01 -5.97
CA ARG A 795 41.04 -24.70 -4.53
C ARG A 795 39.77 -24.76 -3.68
N ASN A 796 38.65 -24.36 -4.21
CA ASN A 796 37.37 -24.29 -3.50
C ASN A 796 36.29 -25.02 -4.29
N VAL A 797 35.51 -25.87 -3.64
CA VAL A 797 34.38 -26.59 -4.21
C VAL A 797 33.06 -26.00 -3.73
N LEU A 798 32.11 -25.93 -4.64
CA LEU A 798 30.75 -25.48 -4.33
C LEU A 798 29.96 -26.65 -3.73
N LYS A 799 29.46 -26.48 -2.51
CA LYS A 799 28.61 -27.45 -1.81
C LYS A 799 27.21 -26.88 -1.58
N THR A 800 26.26 -27.77 -1.35
CA THR A 800 24.88 -27.43 -1.01
C THR A 800 24.62 -27.74 0.48
N GLY A 801 24.01 -26.79 1.15
CA GLY A 801 23.51 -26.88 2.51
C GLY A 801 22.07 -26.42 2.62
N SER A 802 21.46 -26.57 3.78
CA SER A 802 20.12 -26.05 4.06
C SER A 802 20.19 -24.89 5.06
N GLN A 803 19.30 -23.90 4.86
CA GLN A 803 19.14 -22.77 5.76
C GLN A 803 17.69 -22.60 6.14
N THR A 804 17.39 -22.58 7.44
CA THR A 804 16.10 -22.14 7.96
C THR A 804 16.16 -20.64 8.22
N ARG A 805 15.20 -19.90 7.68
CA ARG A 805 15.13 -18.44 7.71
C ARG A 805 13.69 -17.94 7.82
N GLN A 806 13.53 -16.65 8.01
CA GLN A 806 12.24 -15.98 7.91
C GLN A 806 11.72 -15.98 6.46
N LEU A 807 10.41 -15.82 6.29
CA LEU A 807 9.76 -15.53 5.00
C LEU A 807 10.25 -14.18 4.46
N ASN A 808 10.35 -14.09 3.13
CA ASN A 808 10.74 -12.86 2.46
C ASN A 808 9.78 -11.70 2.75
N GLY A 809 10.30 -10.49 2.92
CA GLY A 809 9.51 -9.29 3.23
C GLY A 809 9.04 -9.16 4.68
N GLN A 810 9.29 -10.15 5.55
CA GLN A 810 8.86 -10.12 6.94
C GLN A 810 9.76 -9.24 7.81
N ALA A 811 9.12 -8.32 8.56
CA ALA A 811 9.70 -7.66 9.72
C ALA A 811 9.20 -8.34 11.01
N ALA A 812 10.14 -8.68 11.93
CA ALA A 812 9.77 -9.36 13.17
C ALA A 812 8.97 -8.45 14.11
N ASN A 813 9.23 -7.15 14.13
CA ASN A 813 8.61 -6.18 15.02
C ASN A 813 8.06 -5.00 14.21
N LEU A 814 6.79 -4.69 14.42
CA LEU A 814 6.10 -3.53 13.86
C LEU A 814 5.42 -2.78 14.99
N ALA A 815 5.53 -1.46 15.03
CA ALA A 815 4.84 -0.63 16.01
C ALA A 815 4.37 0.68 15.38
N ASN A 816 3.17 1.12 15.76
CA ASN A 816 2.66 2.44 15.40
C ASN A 816 2.21 3.13 16.68
N LEU A 817 2.68 4.34 16.91
CA LEU A 817 2.24 5.19 18.00
C LEU A 817 1.72 6.49 17.43
N THR A 818 0.46 6.79 17.68
CA THR A 818 -0.17 8.05 17.26
C THR A 818 -0.70 8.78 18.47
N PHE A 819 -0.26 10.01 18.61
CA PHE A 819 -0.79 10.97 19.58
C PHE A 819 -1.72 11.94 18.86
N ILE A 820 -2.92 12.14 19.40
CA ILE A 820 -3.96 13.02 18.86
C ILE A 820 -4.30 14.06 19.93
N TYR A 821 -4.32 15.33 19.54
CA TYR A 821 -4.87 16.42 20.36
C TYR A 821 -6.03 17.06 19.62
N LYS A 822 -7.17 17.17 20.26
CA LYS A 822 -8.37 17.77 19.68
C LYS A 822 -8.94 18.83 20.63
N ASN A 823 -8.84 20.09 20.21
CA ASN A 823 -9.43 21.19 20.98
C ASN A 823 -10.72 21.67 20.32
N ILE A 824 -11.84 21.25 20.91
CA ILE A 824 -13.18 21.56 20.40
C ILE A 824 -13.51 23.06 20.51
N LYS A 825 -12.98 23.78 21.51
CA LYS A 825 -13.19 25.23 21.67
C LYS A 825 -12.47 26.03 20.59
N ASN A 826 -11.20 25.78 20.38
CA ASN A 826 -10.36 26.48 19.41
C ASN A 826 -10.43 25.84 18.02
N ILE A 827 -11.14 24.72 17.88
CA ILE A 827 -11.33 23.98 16.63
C ILE A 827 -9.97 23.67 15.99
N ILE A 828 -9.05 23.15 16.82
CA ILE A 828 -7.70 22.74 16.42
C ILE A 828 -7.59 21.23 16.63
N ASP A 829 -7.21 20.52 15.57
CA ASP A 829 -6.86 19.11 15.59
C ASP A 829 -5.37 18.97 15.28
N PHE A 830 -4.60 18.29 16.13
CA PHE A 830 -3.20 17.98 15.92
C PHE A 830 -2.99 16.47 16.05
N GLN A 831 -2.17 15.92 15.17
CA GLN A 831 -1.76 14.52 15.22
C GLN A 831 -0.27 14.41 14.92
N ILE A 832 0.42 13.58 15.70
CA ILE A 832 1.77 13.10 15.40
C ILE A 832 1.78 11.59 15.47
N ALA A 833 2.40 10.96 14.49
CA ALA A 833 2.41 9.51 14.35
C ALA A 833 3.83 9.01 14.04
N ALA A 834 4.32 8.08 14.86
CA ALA A 834 5.57 7.37 14.67
C ALA A 834 5.25 5.94 14.19
N VAL A 835 5.83 5.53 13.08
CA VAL A 835 5.73 4.19 12.50
C VAL A 835 7.10 3.54 12.56
N TYR A 836 7.25 2.51 13.37
CA TYR A 836 8.46 1.69 13.49
C TYR A 836 8.32 0.42 12.66
N THR A 837 9.28 0.18 11.79
CA THR A 837 9.46 -1.09 11.08
C THR A 837 10.79 -1.69 11.52
N GLY A 838 10.77 -2.88 12.09
CA GLY A 838 11.96 -3.63 12.48
C GLY A 838 12.75 -4.14 11.28
N ASP A 839 13.90 -4.73 11.53
CA ASP A 839 14.69 -5.39 10.49
C ASP A 839 13.85 -6.43 9.76
N LYS A 840 13.93 -6.40 8.42
CA LYS A 840 13.22 -7.38 7.60
C LYS A 840 14.14 -8.03 6.57
N LEU A 841 13.85 -9.29 6.26
CA LEU A 841 14.49 -9.98 5.16
C LEU A 841 14.01 -9.35 3.85
N PHE A 842 14.93 -8.69 3.12
CA PHE A 842 14.63 -7.97 1.89
C PHE A 842 14.75 -8.86 0.65
N ALA A 843 15.83 -9.64 0.56
CA ALA A 843 16.04 -10.55 -0.55
C ALA A 843 16.79 -11.82 -0.09
N VAL A 844 16.42 -12.94 -0.69
CA VAL A 844 17.01 -14.25 -0.40
C VAL A 844 18.20 -14.49 -1.30
N SER A 845 19.39 -14.67 -0.71
CA SER A 845 20.61 -15.03 -1.44
C SER A 845 20.67 -16.53 -1.75
N ARG A 846 21.33 -16.89 -2.86
CA ARG A 846 21.70 -18.30 -3.11
C ARG A 846 22.78 -18.81 -2.12
N PHE A 847 23.59 -17.91 -1.57
CA PHE A 847 24.68 -18.28 -0.66
C PHE A 847 24.21 -18.38 0.79
N LEU A 848 24.70 -19.39 1.46
CA LEU A 848 24.37 -19.71 2.86
C LEU A 848 24.70 -18.53 3.79
N ASN A 849 23.70 -18.06 4.56
CA ASN A 849 23.80 -16.96 5.52
C ASN A 849 24.21 -15.59 4.92
N ASN A 850 23.96 -15.38 3.62
CA ASN A 850 24.21 -14.11 2.93
C ASN A 850 22.91 -13.47 2.39
N ASP A 851 21.81 -13.62 3.11
CA ASP A 851 20.57 -12.95 2.77
C ASP A 851 20.69 -11.43 3.00
N THR A 852 20.03 -10.66 2.13
CA THR A 852 19.97 -9.19 2.24
C THR A 852 18.89 -8.79 3.21
N TRP A 853 19.24 -7.93 4.15
CA TRP A 853 18.34 -7.38 5.17
C TRP A 853 18.12 -5.89 4.96
N GLN A 854 16.90 -5.43 5.21
CA GLN A 854 16.60 -4.02 5.36
C GLN A 854 16.68 -3.68 6.85
N SER A 855 17.39 -2.62 7.19
CA SER A 855 17.49 -2.14 8.57
C SER A 855 16.16 -1.64 9.11
N SER A 856 16.02 -1.68 10.42
CA SER A 856 14.92 -1.02 11.12
C SER A 856 14.96 0.50 10.91
N PHE A 857 13.79 1.11 10.87
CA PHE A 857 13.66 2.57 10.78
C PHE A 857 12.38 3.06 11.45
N VAL A 858 12.38 4.34 11.80
CA VAL A 858 11.20 5.07 12.29
C VAL A 858 10.84 6.15 11.30
N GLN A 859 9.59 6.17 10.85
CA GLN A 859 9.00 7.27 10.10
C GLN A 859 8.14 8.10 11.05
N LEU A 860 8.36 9.42 11.09
CA LEU A 860 7.57 10.36 11.87
C LEU A 860 6.76 11.25 10.95
N ASP A 861 5.45 11.29 11.16
CA ASP A 861 4.50 12.08 10.40
C ASP A 861 3.71 13.00 11.33
N ALA A 862 3.33 14.19 10.86
CA ALA A 862 2.53 15.13 11.63
C ALA A 862 1.45 15.82 10.81
N SER A 863 0.35 16.17 11.43
CA SER A 863 -0.70 17.01 10.85
C SER A 863 -1.27 17.99 11.86
N LEU A 864 -1.55 19.20 11.42
CA LEU A 864 -2.22 20.24 12.19
C LEU A 864 -3.36 20.79 11.34
N GLU A 865 -4.55 20.82 11.89
CA GLU A 865 -5.75 21.36 11.26
C GLU A 865 -6.41 22.42 12.15
N LYS A 866 -6.82 23.54 11.55
CA LYS A 866 -7.60 24.59 12.24
C LYS A 866 -8.83 24.93 11.43
N LYS A 867 -9.98 24.73 12.03
CA LYS A 867 -11.25 25.09 11.41
C LYS A 867 -11.54 26.59 11.59
N VAL A 868 -11.85 27.27 10.50
CA VAL A 868 -12.22 28.69 10.43
C VAL A 868 -13.55 28.79 9.71
N LYS A 869 -14.63 28.96 10.45
CA LYS A 869 -16.02 28.94 9.91
C LYS A 869 -16.31 27.62 9.16
N LYS A 870 -16.58 27.69 7.85
CA LYS A 870 -16.82 26.51 6.98
C LYS A 870 -15.57 25.93 6.35
N ALA A 871 -14.42 26.59 6.49
CA ALA A 871 -13.13 26.13 5.97
C ALA A 871 -12.26 25.54 7.07
N THR A 872 -11.39 24.61 6.72
CA THR A 872 -10.33 24.07 7.60
C THR A 872 -9.00 24.28 6.91
N LEU A 873 -8.11 25.02 7.54
CA LEU A 873 -6.72 25.16 7.11
C LEU A 873 -5.92 24.01 7.70
N PHE A 874 -4.97 23.47 6.95
CA PHE A 874 -4.12 22.40 7.44
C PHE A 874 -2.66 22.51 6.95
N ILE A 875 -1.77 21.98 7.78
CA ILE A 875 -0.40 21.64 7.42
C ILE A 875 -0.19 20.17 7.71
N LYS A 876 0.41 19.45 6.76
CA LYS A 876 0.74 18.02 6.87
C LYS A 876 2.20 17.82 6.48
N SER A 877 2.89 16.95 7.21
CA SER A 877 4.26 16.57 6.89
C SER A 877 4.45 15.08 7.06
N ASN A 878 5.17 14.48 6.10
CA ASN A 878 5.56 13.08 6.13
C ASN A 878 7.07 12.95 6.18
N ASN A 879 7.56 11.91 6.87
CA ASN A 879 8.98 11.59 7.02
C ASN A 879 9.81 12.74 7.66
N LEU A 880 9.30 13.34 8.74
CA LEU A 880 9.94 14.48 9.44
C LEU A 880 11.37 14.21 9.88
N LEU A 881 11.72 12.96 10.17
CA LEU A 881 13.07 12.57 10.59
C LEU A 881 14.03 12.38 9.40
N ASN A 882 13.50 12.36 8.16
CA ASN A 882 14.27 12.02 6.96
C ASN A 882 15.15 10.77 7.16
N THR A 883 14.58 9.74 7.80
CA THR A 883 15.31 8.54 8.20
C THR A 883 15.77 7.76 6.97
N PRO A 884 17.07 7.48 6.83
CA PRO A 884 17.57 6.64 5.75
C PRO A 884 17.09 5.20 5.91
N VAL A 885 16.79 4.53 4.79
CA VAL A 885 16.52 3.11 4.73
C VAL A 885 17.74 2.41 4.17
N SER A 886 18.32 1.49 4.95
CA SER A 886 19.56 0.79 4.57
C SER A 886 19.31 -0.68 4.29
N LEU A 887 19.97 -1.21 3.23
CA LEU A 887 20.08 -2.64 2.96
C LEU A 887 21.49 -3.13 3.29
N TYR A 888 21.59 -4.31 3.88
CA TYR A 888 22.89 -4.81 4.33
C TYR A 888 22.91 -6.36 4.42
N PHE A 889 24.11 -6.92 4.34
CA PHE A 889 24.35 -8.29 4.82
C PHE A 889 24.70 -8.30 6.30
N LYS A 890 24.22 -9.26 7.05
CA LYS A 890 24.58 -9.43 8.47
C LYS A 890 26.04 -9.85 8.66
N LYS A 891 26.69 -10.38 7.64
CA LYS A 891 28.10 -10.73 7.64
C LYS A 891 28.96 -9.56 7.15
N TYR A 892 30.19 -9.49 7.63
CA TYR A 892 31.15 -8.46 7.28
C TYR A 892 32.50 -9.07 6.92
N ASN A 893 33.10 -8.59 5.81
CA ASN A 893 34.44 -8.95 5.41
C ASN A 893 35.39 -7.76 5.70
N LYS A 894 36.45 -8.00 6.46
CA LYS A 894 37.43 -6.97 6.82
C LYS A 894 38.15 -6.37 5.60
N VAL A 895 38.23 -7.12 4.49
CA VAL A 895 38.79 -6.62 3.23
C VAL A 895 38.06 -5.36 2.75
N ASN A 896 36.78 -5.20 3.06
CA ASN A 896 36.02 -4.00 2.69
C ASN A 896 36.53 -2.72 3.39
N GLU A 897 37.31 -2.83 4.49
CA GLU A 897 37.90 -1.66 5.19
C GLU A 897 39.06 -1.03 4.39
N THR A 898 39.63 -1.74 3.43
CA THR A 898 40.67 -1.21 2.53
C THR A 898 40.11 -0.28 1.45
N ILE A 899 38.76 -0.28 1.28
CA ILE A 899 38.09 0.53 0.26
C ILE A 899 37.89 1.95 0.81
N SER A 900 38.52 2.93 0.16
CA SER A 900 38.40 4.33 0.57
C SER A 900 36.96 4.84 0.44
N GLY A 901 36.44 5.41 1.54
CA GLY A 901 35.07 5.95 1.58
C GLY A 901 33.94 4.91 1.65
N TYR A 902 34.26 3.63 1.93
CA TYR A 902 33.24 2.64 2.23
C TYR A 902 32.68 2.87 3.64
N GLU A 903 31.35 2.90 3.74
CA GLU A 903 30.63 3.09 5.01
C GLU A 903 30.22 1.73 5.58
N LYS A 904 30.79 1.36 6.74
CA LYS A 904 30.40 0.15 7.47
C LYS A 904 29.04 0.34 8.12
N PHE A 905 28.18 -0.65 8.09
CA PHE A 905 26.86 -0.60 8.71
C PHE A 905 26.77 -1.56 9.90
N ASN A 906 26.77 -1.02 11.12
CA ASN A 906 26.81 -1.82 12.35
C ASN A 906 27.95 -2.85 12.29
N ASN A 907 27.62 -4.15 12.40
CA ASN A 907 28.57 -5.26 12.24
C ASN A 907 28.42 -5.99 10.89
N GLY A 908 27.72 -5.38 9.93
CA GLY A 908 27.39 -5.95 8.63
C GLY A 908 27.99 -5.19 7.45
N THR A 909 27.79 -5.70 6.25
CA THR A 909 28.22 -5.09 5.00
C THR A 909 27.08 -4.25 4.41
N LEU A 910 27.23 -2.92 4.33
CA LEU A 910 26.27 -2.03 3.71
C LEU A 910 26.19 -2.31 2.20
N LEU A 911 24.96 -2.44 1.70
CA LEU A 911 24.69 -2.61 0.28
C LEU A 911 24.00 -1.40 -0.34
N ARG A 912 23.12 -0.74 0.42
CA ARG A 912 22.31 0.34 -0.11
C ARG A 912 21.84 1.26 1.02
N LYS A 913 21.77 2.57 0.72
CA LYS A 913 21.25 3.57 1.62
C LYS A 913 20.37 4.54 0.82
N ASP A 914 19.10 4.65 1.19
CA ASP A 914 18.10 5.45 0.49
C ASP A 914 17.71 6.67 1.33
N LEU A 915 17.69 7.86 0.71
CA LEU A 915 17.19 9.10 1.28
C LEU A 915 16.11 9.69 0.38
N ASN A 916 14.91 9.99 0.94
CA ASN A 916 13.72 10.38 0.16
C ASN A 916 13.20 11.79 0.49
N GLY A 917 13.83 12.48 1.46
CA GLY A 917 13.45 13.83 1.87
C GLY A 917 12.18 13.90 2.72
N ILE A 918 11.92 15.12 3.20
CA ILE A 918 10.71 15.47 3.97
C ILE A 918 9.69 16.07 3.01
N ASN A 919 8.43 15.61 3.10
CA ASN A 919 7.34 16.21 2.34
C ASN A 919 6.51 17.10 3.25
N ILE A 920 6.33 18.37 2.88
CA ILE A 920 5.51 19.35 3.61
C ILE A 920 4.40 19.83 2.68
N GLN A 921 3.17 19.92 3.19
CA GLN A 921 2.01 20.39 2.46
C GLN A 921 1.18 21.35 3.29
N LEU A 922 0.67 22.39 2.63
CA LEU A 922 -0.26 23.39 3.15
C LEU A 922 -1.54 23.34 2.33
N GLY A 923 -2.68 23.41 2.95
CA GLY A 923 -3.92 23.37 2.21
C GLY A 923 -5.13 23.82 3.00
N PHE A 924 -6.27 23.78 2.33
CA PHE A 924 -7.55 24.05 2.94
C PHE A 924 -8.62 23.03 2.49
N LYS A 925 -9.58 22.81 3.38
CA LYS A 925 -10.78 22.01 3.14
C LYS A 925 -12.01 22.91 3.29
N PHE A 926 -12.98 22.74 2.43
CA PHE A 926 -14.29 23.41 2.52
C PHE A 926 -15.39 22.38 2.37
N LYS A 927 -16.40 22.45 3.25
CA LYS A 927 -17.53 21.51 3.23
C LYS A 927 -18.83 22.22 3.54
N ILE A 928 -19.86 21.94 2.68
CA ILE A 928 -21.24 22.43 2.83
C ILE A 928 -22.17 21.23 2.95
#